data_4f10449485c8acfa19f6c476b3af70cb
#
_entry.id   4f10449485c8acfa19f6c476b3af70cb
#
_cell.length_a   1.000
_cell.length_b   1.000
_cell.length_c   1.000
_cell.angle_alpha   90.00
_cell.angle_beta   90.00
_cell.angle_gamma   90.00
#
_symmetry.space_group_name_H-M   'P 1'
#
loop_
_entity.id
_entity.type
_entity.pdbx_description
1 polymer ?
#
loop_
_entity_poly.entity_id
_entity_poly.type
_entity_poly.pdbx_seq_one_letter_code
_entity_poly.pdbx_strand_id
1 'polypeptide(L)'
;MKGPKFCPTTRGNFVHKKADAKEFTRKLKLMEKFHDVQTNDTSLVKGKTFFQVNTENEELKDIVSKIERCDPISKDTQMNLTCGERKALDTLKNADDVVIKKADKGNVLVIMDREFYRQKLVLQDHLHTACYTKVDTDSDESVFEDLCTLLDKHSKCLTVKERTYISNSDWQTSNFYVLPKIHKSEAIKNAIAEQNSEYVTLSAPEDLKGRPIVAGPNCPTKRLSELLDKILKPLVPQLKSFVKDDWDVLSKLPQNCTDDCELLSCDVVSLYTSIPHELGLEALQYWISKHRNMIPSRFTNRFILEAAAFVLKNNNFHFDGDVWLQRVGTAMGTDFAPPYACLTMGYLEETKLKPKLLEFFTPTQCQFIIEHFFRYIDDGFSLWPKDLNLDHFMEVMNSLHPSIKFTFELGKKLTLHDGTEVTMLNFLDILIMLHTNGQLETDIYYKETNTHDYLPYNSHHPEHVKNNIPYTLAKKIIVFCSSRFVEMRLTELRTALLACGYPAHIINKGFHNARLQGPAPDPEKKKKTLPLVSTYNSNLDSKKVVSTSRDLLSNVKDEKLKRVFANQSPTLALKQPPNLLRQLTSAKFTSSPPCEPKESGLFKCNDNKCKLCRLFIQQCKSFTVADGTEWTIKSHITCQSKCVVYYLSCIFCNGKVTKTGKTNIFRKRMNNHISDCKSGDTSDKFDLHVHECMKKHNNFSKPYFKIYVYLEVSHPKFLIPYEDHLHTRNFDTISKRKV
;
A
#
# COMPACT_ATOMS: atom_id res chain seq x y z
N MET A 1 -0.23 -25.95 4.59
CA MET A 1 0.40 -24.81 3.86
C MET A 1 0.71 -23.64 4.80
N LYS A 2 1.75 -22.84 4.51
CA LYS A 2 2.16 -21.72 5.38
C LYS A 2 1.43 -20.41 5.08
N GLY A 3 0.18 -20.38 4.79
CA GLY A 3 -0.66 -19.19 4.57
C GLY A 3 -0.04 -17.96 3.84
N PRO A 4 -0.81 -17.11 3.19
CA PRO A 4 -0.31 -16.01 2.36
C PRO A 4 0.42 -14.90 3.14
N LYS A 5 0.16 -14.78 4.45
CA LYS A 5 0.84 -13.79 5.33
C LYS A 5 2.24 -14.24 5.78
N PHE A 6 2.59 -15.51 5.60
CA PHE A 6 3.88 -16.05 5.98
C PHE A 6 5.04 -15.32 5.29
N CYS A 7 6.04 -14.91 6.05
CA CYS A 7 7.27 -14.31 5.52
C CYS A 7 8.41 -15.34 5.55
N PRO A 8 8.98 -15.71 4.40
CA PRO A 8 10.20 -16.48 4.35
C PRO A 8 11.39 -15.72 4.94
N THR A 9 12.29 -16.44 5.61
CA THR A 9 13.56 -15.89 6.05
C THR A 9 14.43 -15.58 4.82
N THR A 10 14.97 -14.37 4.77
CA THR A 10 15.87 -13.92 3.70
C THR A 10 17.24 -13.62 4.25
N ARG A 11 18.30 -13.76 3.43
CA ARG A 11 19.63 -13.29 3.79
C ARG A 11 19.62 -11.78 3.99
N GLY A 12 20.28 -11.32 5.04
CA GLY A 12 20.39 -9.89 5.33
C GLY A 12 21.26 -9.17 4.27
N ASN A 13 20.86 -7.95 3.92
CA ASN A 13 21.67 -7.07 3.08
C ASN A 13 22.28 -5.95 3.96
N PHE A 14 23.57 -6.06 4.20
CA PHE A 14 24.33 -5.11 5.03
C PHE A 14 24.28 -3.68 4.47
N VAL A 15 24.41 -3.53 3.14
CA VAL A 15 24.37 -2.23 2.47
C VAL A 15 23.02 -1.52 2.67
N HIS A 16 21.91 -2.27 2.65
CA HIS A 16 20.59 -1.72 2.93
C HIS A 16 20.48 -1.21 4.37
N LYS A 17 21.06 -1.92 5.35
CA LYS A 17 21.05 -1.46 6.75
C LYS A 17 21.88 -0.18 6.94
N LYS A 18 23.03 -0.08 6.28
CA LYS A 18 23.83 1.16 6.25
C LYS A 18 23.07 2.31 5.60
N ALA A 19 22.33 2.05 4.50
CA ALA A 19 21.47 3.06 3.87
C ALA A 19 20.36 3.55 4.81
N ASP A 20 19.75 2.65 5.60
CA ASP A 20 18.73 3.01 6.57
C ASP A 20 19.30 3.88 7.71
N ALA A 21 20.53 3.60 8.16
CA ALA A 21 21.25 4.43 9.15
C ALA A 21 21.57 5.82 8.58
N LYS A 22 22.06 5.91 7.33
CA LYS A 22 22.28 7.20 6.64
C LYS A 22 21.01 8.02 6.44
N GLU A 23 19.89 7.39 6.14
CA GLU A 23 18.59 8.08 6.05
C GLU A 23 18.13 8.59 7.43
N PHE A 24 18.42 7.84 8.49
CA PHE A 24 18.14 8.27 9.85
C PHE A 24 19.00 9.48 10.24
N THR A 25 20.31 9.46 9.98
CA THR A 25 21.21 10.61 10.26
C THR A 25 20.87 11.83 9.42
N ARG A 26 20.39 11.65 8.18
CA ARG A 26 19.84 12.74 7.37
C ARG A 26 18.67 13.43 8.08
N LYS A 27 17.78 12.68 8.76
CA LYS A 27 16.69 13.30 9.53
C LYS A 27 17.21 14.11 10.72
N LEU A 28 18.27 13.66 11.40
CA LEU A 28 18.91 14.44 12.48
C LEU A 28 19.40 15.80 11.97
N LYS A 29 20.11 15.79 10.84
CA LYS A 29 20.60 17.02 10.19
C LYS A 29 19.44 17.94 9.76
N LEU A 30 18.34 17.39 9.25
CA LEU A 30 17.14 18.17 8.91
C LEU A 30 16.51 18.81 10.15
N MET A 31 16.42 18.08 11.25
CA MET A 31 15.85 18.60 12.50
C MET A 31 16.71 19.75 13.05
N GLU A 32 18.02 19.61 13.03
CA GLU A 32 18.93 20.66 13.45
C GLU A 32 18.79 21.90 12.55
N LYS A 33 18.77 21.72 11.23
CA LYS A 33 18.70 22.81 10.26
C LYS A 33 17.40 23.60 10.31
N PHE A 34 16.27 22.92 10.59
CA PHE A 34 14.94 23.52 10.53
C PHE A 34 14.26 23.66 11.90
N HIS A 35 14.99 23.49 13.00
CA HIS A 35 14.43 23.57 14.34
C HIS A 35 13.76 24.93 14.63
N ASP A 36 14.42 26.01 14.25
CA ASP A 36 13.97 27.38 14.53
C ASP A 36 13.09 27.96 13.42
N VAL A 37 12.80 27.17 12.38
CA VAL A 37 11.96 27.60 11.25
C VAL A 37 10.51 27.33 11.60
N GLN A 38 9.77 28.35 11.99
CA GLN A 38 8.32 28.28 12.05
C GLN A 38 7.76 28.18 10.64
N THR A 39 7.25 27.02 10.28
CA THR A 39 6.59 26.84 8.98
C THR A 39 5.09 27.01 9.16
N ASN A 40 4.54 28.07 8.60
CA ASN A 40 3.08 28.22 8.40
C ASN A 40 2.63 27.32 7.22
N ASP A 41 3.09 26.07 7.19
CA ASP A 41 2.79 25.14 6.11
C ASP A 41 1.36 24.61 6.28
N THR A 42 0.42 25.16 5.50
CA THR A 42 -0.97 24.73 5.43
C THR A 42 -1.22 23.58 4.46
N SER A 43 -0.16 22.97 3.90
CA SER A 43 -0.29 21.88 2.93
C SER A 43 -0.88 20.63 3.54
N LEU A 44 -1.91 20.07 2.92
CA LEU A 44 -2.55 18.81 3.32
C LEU A 44 -1.71 17.60 2.92
N VAL A 45 -0.91 17.69 1.87
CA VAL A 45 -0.01 16.61 1.41
C VAL A 45 1.44 16.92 1.75
N LYS A 46 2.17 15.89 2.16
CA LYS A 46 3.60 15.99 2.51
C LYS A 46 4.42 15.45 1.34
N GLY A 47 4.87 16.33 0.46
CA GLY A 47 5.84 15.97 -0.58
C GLY A 47 7.15 15.43 0.04
N LYS A 48 7.69 14.39 -0.56
CA LYS A 48 9.02 13.86 -0.21
C LYS A 48 10.06 14.48 -1.14
N THR A 49 10.57 15.64 -0.83
CA THR A 49 11.75 16.18 -1.48
C THR A 49 13.00 15.54 -0.86
N PHE A 50 13.74 14.81 -1.69
CA PHE A 50 15.02 14.27 -1.28
C PHE A 50 16.12 15.28 -1.67
N PHE A 51 16.74 15.90 -0.68
CA PHE A 51 17.97 16.69 -0.85
C PHE A 51 18.99 16.30 0.22
N GLN A 52 20.26 16.41 -0.11
CA GLN A 52 21.33 16.20 0.86
C GLN A 52 21.41 17.40 1.80
N VAL A 53 21.57 17.11 3.08
CA VAL A 53 21.70 18.12 4.13
C VAL A 53 23.04 17.92 4.81
N ASN A 54 23.83 18.98 4.85
CA ASN A 54 25.03 19.06 5.65
C ASN A 54 24.73 19.84 6.94
N THR A 55 25.46 19.57 7.98
CA THR A 55 25.47 20.35 9.24
C THR A 55 26.84 20.98 9.42
N GLU A 56 26.86 22.20 9.96
CA GLU A 56 28.09 22.87 10.38
C GLU A 56 28.44 22.58 11.85
N ASN A 57 27.50 22.02 12.62
CA ASN A 57 27.70 21.68 14.02
C ASN A 57 28.63 20.48 14.15
N GLU A 58 29.81 20.68 14.77
CA GLU A 58 30.85 19.64 14.88
C GLU A 58 30.40 18.46 15.78
N GLU A 59 29.65 18.71 16.85
CA GLU A 59 29.13 17.63 17.72
C GLU A 59 28.13 16.76 16.94
N LEU A 60 27.27 17.37 16.13
CA LEU A 60 26.36 16.61 15.29
C LEU A 60 27.09 15.84 14.18
N LYS A 61 28.16 16.37 13.61
CA LYS A 61 29.03 15.65 12.66
C LYS A 61 29.62 14.38 13.31
N ASP A 62 30.11 14.50 14.54
CA ASP A 62 30.68 13.37 15.30
C ASP A 62 29.60 12.32 15.62
N ILE A 63 28.41 12.75 16.11
CA ILE A 63 27.27 11.86 16.36
C ILE A 63 26.86 11.11 15.08
N VAL A 64 26.71 11.82 13.98
CA VAL A 64 26.37 11.23 12.67
C VAL A 64 27.41 10.20 12.25
N SER A 65 28.70 10.54 12.36
CA SER A 65 29.80 9.62 12.01
C SER A 65 29.77 8.35 12.84
N LYS A 66 29.55 8.46 14.15
CA LYS A 66 29.45 7.31 15.06
C LYS A 66 28.25 6.42 14.74
N ILE A 67 27.09 7.00 14.44
CA ILE A 67 25.89 6.25 14.04
C ILE A 67 26.10 5.54 12.70
N GLU A 68 26.67 6.19 11.71
CA GLU A 68 26.89 5.63 10.37
C GLU A 68 27.97 4.53 10.36
N ARG A 69 28.96 4.59 11.27
CA ARG A 69 29.95 3.55 11.48
C ARG A 69 29.42 2.37 12.31
N CYS A 70 28.31 2.54 13.03
CA CYS A 70 27.73 1.47 13.82
C CYS A 70 27.23 0.34 12.92
N ASP A 71 27.86 -0.82 13.02
CA ASP A 71 27.48 -2.00 12.24
C ASP A 71 26.27 -2.72 12.85
N PRO A 72 25.32 -3.17 12.02
CA PRO A 72 24.27 -4.06 12.48
C PRO A 72 24.87 -5.38 12.95
N ILE A 73 24.30 -5.94 14.02
CA ILE A 73 24.76 -7.23 14.56
C ILE A 73 24.33 -8.32 13.58
N SER A 74 25.31 -9.10 13.10
CA SER A 74 25.04 -10.31 12.33
C SER A 74 24.73 -11.47 13.28
N LYS A 75 23.70 -12.26 12.95
CA LYS A 75 23.29 -13.46 13.68
C LYS A 75 23.02 -14.58 12.67
N ASP A 76 23.45 -15.78 12.99
CA ASP A 76 23.02 -16.96 12.26
C ASP A 76 21.57 -17.26 12.61
N THR A 77 20.73 -17.30 11.61
CA THR A 77 19.30 -17.60 11.77
C THR A 77 18.91 -18.73 10.85
N GLN A 78 18.22 -19.71 11.41
CA GLN A 78 17.67 -20.81 10.62
C GLN A 78 16.68 -20.30 9.57
N MET A 79 16.78 -20.89 8.39
CA MET A 79 15.82 -20.66 7.31
C MET A 79 14.50 -21.36 7.69
N ASN A 80 13.38 -20.65 7.58
CA ASN A 80 12.05 -21.15 7.90
C ASN A 80 11.31 -21.80 6.74
N LEU A 81 11.97 -21.95 5.59
CA LEU A 81 11.55 -22.78 4.47
C LEU A 81 12.59 -23.86 4.18
N THR A 82 12.14 -25.08 3.94
CA THR A 82 12.97 -26.19 3.45
C THR A 82 13.45 -25.95 2.02
N CYS A 83 14.43 -26.73 1.55
CA CYS A 83 14.87 -26.67 0.16
C CYS A 83 13.75 -27.01 -0.84
N GLY A 84 12.91 -27.99 -0.53
CA GLY A 84 11.76 -28.38 -1.35
C GLY A 84 10.73 -27.25 -1.44
N GLU A 85 10.36 -26.63 -0.30
CA GLU A 85 9.44 -25.50 -0.27
C GLU A 85 9.95 -24.28 -1.06
N ARG A 86 11.25 -24.01 -1.03
CA ARG A 86 11.85 -22.94 -1.85
C ARG A 86 11.77 -23.25 -3.35
N LYS A 87 12.10 -24.47 -3.75
CA LYS A 87 11.96 -24.90 -5.14
C LYS A 87 10.51 -24.79 -5.61
N ALA A 88 9.55 -25.29 -4.82
CA ALA A 88 8.13 -25.16 -5.14
C ALA A 88 7.68 -23.70 -5.27
N LEU A 89 8.14 -22.80 -4.38
CA LEU A 89 7.86 -21.38 -4.47
C LEU A 89 8.42 -20.76 -5.75
N ASP A 90 9.63 -21.13 -6.16
CA ASP A 90 10.25 -20.64 -7.39
C ASP A 90 9.55 -21.22 -8.63
N THR A 91 9.10 -22.47 -8.61
CA THR A 91 8.27 -23.06 -9.66
C THR A 91 6.97 -22.28 -9.83
N LEU A 92 6.24 -22.03 -8.73
CA LEU A 92 4.99 -21.26 -8.77
C LEU A 92 5.16 -19.81 -9.24
N LYS A 93 6.30 -19.18 -8.93
CA LYS A 93 6.59 -17.81 -9.42
C LYS A 93 6.82 -17.76 -10.92
N ASN A 94 7.33 -18.82 -11.48
CA ASN A 94 7.71 -18.92 -12.90
C ASN A 94 6.66 -19.68 -13.73
N ALA A 95 5.58 -20.17 -13.11
CA ALA A 95 4.49 -20.81 -13.83
C ALA A 95 3.75 -19.77 -14.68
N ASP A 96 3.67 -20.01 -15.97
CA ASP A 96 3.08 -19.12 -16.97
C ASP A 96 1.69 -19.55 -17.44
N ASP A 97 1.30 -20.78 -17.11
CA ASP A 97 -0.01 -21.38 -17.38
C ASP A 97 -1.08 -21.04 -16.32
N VAL A 98 -0.69 -20.52 -15.16
CA VAL A 98 -1.60 -20.19 -14.06
C VAL A 98 -1.57 -18.73 -13.66
N VAL A 99 -2.63 -18.29 -13.01
CA VAL A 99 -2.75 -17.00 -12.34
C VAL A 99 -3.03 -17.22 -10.86
N ILE A 100 -2.20 -16.61 -10.01
CA ILE A 100 -2.35 -16.68 -8.56
C ILE A 100 -2.88 -15.35 -8.06
N LYS A 101 -4.03 -15.38 -7.38
CA LYS A 101 -4.65 -14.21 -6.74
C LYS A 101 -5.04 -14.54 -5.30
N LYS A 102 -5.17 -13.49 -4.50
CA LYS A 102 -5.82 -13.63 -3.19
C LYS A 102 -7.32 -13.71 -3.41
N ALA A 103 -8.03 -14.55 -2.64
CA ALA A 103 -9.48 -14.49 -2.59
C ALA A 103 -9.97 -13.14 -2.09
N ASP A 104 -11.13 -12.68 -2.54
CA ASP A 104 -11.75 -11.40 -2.11
C ASP A 104 -11.94 -11.36 -0.59
N LYS A 105 -12.44 -12.44 -0.01
CA LYS A 105 -12.61 -12.61 1.44
C LYS A 105 -11.87 -13.87 1.91
N GLY A 106 -11.50 -13.89 3.20
CA GLY A 106 -10.65 -14.94 3.74
C GLY A 106 -9.16 -14.69 3.46
N ASN A 107 -8.31 -15.52 3.98
CA ASN A 107 -6.85 -15.42 3.85
C ASN A 107 -6.29 -16.54 2.96
N VAL A 108 -6.91 -16.77 1.82
CA VAL A 108 -6.66 -17.90 0.92
C VAL A 108 -6.05 -17.41 -0.38
N LEU A 109 -5.13 -18.20 -0.94
CA LEU A 109 -4.63 -18.03 -2.31
C LEU A 109 -5.44 -18.94 -3.25
N VAL A 110 -5.81 -18.40 -4.39
CA VAL A 110 -6.51 -19.10 -5.46
C VAL A 110 -5.58 -19.19 -6.66
N ILE A 111 -5.32 -20.40 -7.10
CA ILE A 111 -4.55 -20.72 -8.31
C ILE A 111 -5.58 -21.07 -9.38
N MET A 112 -5.56 -20.38 -10.48
CA MET A 112 -6.54 -20.50 -11.56
C MET A 112 -5.83 -20.72 -12.89
N ASP A 113 -6.43 -21.46 -13.77
CA ASP A 113 -6.03 -21.48 -15.17
C ASP A 113 -5.99 -20.06 -15.74
N ARG A 114 -4.99 -19.78 -16.55
CA ARG A 114 -4.73 -18.44 -17.07
C ARG A 114 -5.80 -17.95 -18.00
N GLU A 115 -6.27 -18.83 -18.90
CA GLU A 115 -7.30 -18.48 -19.89
C GLU A 115 -8.67 -18.37 -19.26
N PHE A 116 -9.01 -19.24 -18.30
CA PHE A 116 -10.22 -19.11 -17.49
C PHE A 116 -10.26 -17.76 -16.77
N TYR A 117 -9.17 -17.37 -16.10
CA TYR A 117 -9.08 -16.07 -15.42
C TYR A 117 -9.27 -14.91 -16.42
N ARG A 118 -8.60 -14.97 -17.57
CA ARG A 118 -8.66 -13.95 -18.61
C ARG A 118 -10.05 -13.81 -19.21
N GLN A 119 -10.61 -14.89 -19.73
CA GLN A 119 -11.86 -14.86 -20.48
C GLN A 119 -13.06 -14.66 -19.58
N LYS A 120 -13.20 -15.52 -18.56
CA LYS A 120 -14.40 -15.55 -17.71
C LYS A 120 -14.38 -14.41 -16.69
N LEU A 121 -13.37 -14.37 -15.82
CA LEU A 121 -13.38 -13.47 -14.67
C LEU A 121 -13.08 -12.02 -15.05
N VAL A 122 -12.29 -11.75 -16.09
CA VAL A 122 -11.90 -10.39 -16.45
C VAL A 122 -12.70 -9.87 -17.63
N LEU A 123 -12.60 -10.50 -18.81
CA LEU A 123 -13.24 -9.98 -20.02
C LEU A 123 -14.76 -10.07 -19.94
N GLN A 124 -15.32 -11.26 -19.76
CA GLN A 124 -16.76 -11.49 -19.79
C GLN A 124 -17.48 -10.85 -18.61
N ASP A 125 -16.99 -11.04 -17.37
CA ASP A 125 -17.71 -10.56 -16.18
C ASP A 125 -17.53 -9.05 -15.93
N HIS A 126 -16.47 -8.41 -16.51
CA HIS A 126 -16.18 -7.00 -16.25
C HIS A 126 -15.90 -6.16 -17.50
N LEU A 127 -14.82 -6.40 -18.26
CA LEU A 127 -14.36 -5.46 -19.27
C LEU A 127 -15.29 -5.34 -20.46
N HIS A 128 -16.02 -6.38 -20.83
CA HIS A 128 -17.03 -6.36 -21.89
C HIS A 128 -18.41 -5.82 -21.41
N THR A 129 -18.46 -5.16 -20.25
CA THR A 129 -19.67 -4.51 -19.75
C THR A 129 -19.70 -3.03 -20.12
N ALA A 130 -20.86 -2.38 -19.98
CA ALA A 130 -21.01 -0.95 -20.25
C ALA A 130 -20.18 -0.01 -19.35
N CYS A 131 -19.61 -0.54 -18.25
CA CYS A 131 -18.80 0.25 -17.32
C CYS A 131 -17.41 0.59 -17.87
N TYR A 132 -16.89 -0.16 -18.84
CA TYR A 132 -15.55 -0.05 -19.36
C TYR A 132 -15.53 0.06 -20.88
N THR A 133 -14.55 0.79 -21.41
CA THR A 133 -14.36 0.95 -22.85
C THR A 133 -12.87 0.79 -23.18
N LYS A 134 -12.57 -0.02 -24.20
CA LYS A 134 -11.21 -0.10 -24.75
C LYS A 134 -10.88 1.21 -25.48
N VAL A 135 -9.66 1.70 -25.31
CA VAL A 135 -9.14 2.92 -25.94
C VAL A 135 -7.90 2.60 -26.77
N ASP A 136 -7.76 3.26 -27.91
CA ASP A 136 -6.74 2.89 -28.92
C ASP A 136 -5.35 3.48 -28.62
N THR A 137 -5.24 4.42 -27.68
CA THR A 137 -3.98 5.12 -27.37
C THR A 137 -3.63 5.06 -25.90
N ASP A 138 -2.36 4.93 -25.60
CA ASP A 138 -1.82 5.12 -24.25
C ASP A 138 -1.91 6.62 -23.92
N SER A 139 -2.89 6.97 -23.09
CA SER A 139 -3.27 8.35 -22.80
C SER A 139 -2.70 8.88 -21.48
N ASP A 140 -1.87 8.12 -20.76
CA ASP A 140 -1.35 8.53 -19.45
C ASP A 140 -0.50 9.81 -19.51
N GLU A 141 0.23 10.01 -20.60
CA GLU A 141 1.04 11.22 -20.82
C GLU A 141 0.13 12.43 -21.06
N SER A 142 -0.90 12.28 -21.91
CA SER A 142 -1.92 13.32 -22.13
C SER A 142 -2.71 13.64 -20.86
N VAL A 143 -3.11 12.62 -20.09
CA VAL A 143 -3.75 12.82 -18.77
C VAL A 143 -2.85 13.62 -17.83
N PHE A 144 -1.54 13.39 -17.85
CA PHE A 144 -0.62 14.15 -17.01
C PHE A 144 -0.47 15.61 -17.48
N GLU A 145 -0.48 15.88 -18.77
CA GLU A 145 -0.48 17.24 -19.32
C GLU A 145 -1.75 17.99 -18.95
N ASP A 146 -2.91 17.35 -19.12
CA ASP A 146 -4.21 17.90 -18.71
C ASP A 146 -4.27 18.16 -17.18
N LEU A 147 -3.68 17.28 -16.38
CA LEU A 147 -3.53 17.49 -14.94
C LEU A 147 -2.71 18.77 -14.66
N CYS A 148 -1.60 18.96 -15.32
CA CYS A 148 -0.78 20.17 -15.14
C CYS A 148 -1.58 21.43 -15.50
N THR A 149 -2.34 21.40 -16.58
CA THR A 149 -3.23 22.49 -17.00
C THR A 149 -4.30 22.80 -15.95
N LEU A 150 -4.91 21.78 -15.36
CA LEU A 150 -5.88 21.92 -14.24
C LEU A 150 -5.23 22.58 -13.03
N LEU A 151 -4.02 22.15 -12.66
CA LEU A 151 -3.27 22.72 -11.51
C LEU A 151 -2.88 24.17 -11.74
N ASP A 152 -2.55 24.56 -12.99
CA ASP A 152 -2.23 25.94 -13.36
C ASP A 152 -3.46 26.83 -13.28
N LYS A 153 -4.59 26.38 -13.80
CA LYS A 153 -5.89 27.06 -13.70
C LYS A 153 -6.27 27.38 -12.24
N HIS A 154 -5.95 26.47 -11.31
CA HIS A 154 -6.27 26.58 -9.89
C HIS A 154 -5.06 26.86 -9.00
N SER A 155 -4.02 27.49 -9.54
CA SER A 155 -2.75 27.73 -8.81
C SER A 155 -2.92 28.44 -7.46
N LYS A 156 -3.92 29.31 -7.31
CA LYS A 156 -4.24 30.01 -6.05
C LYS A 156 -4.84 29.09 -4.96
N CYS A 157 -5.39 27.94 -5.33
CA CYS A 157 -5.94 26.97 -4.39
C CYS A 157 -4.86 26.09 -3.75
N LEU A 158 -3.71 25.97 -4.39
CA LEU A 158 -2.66 25.01 -4.02
C LEU A 158 -1.43 25.74 -3.48
N THR A 159 -0.83 25.17 -2.43
CA THR A 159 0.51 25.58 -2.02
C THR A 159 1.54 25.11 -3.05
N VAL A 160 2.69 25.78 -3.12
CA VAL A 160 3.81 25.35 -3.99
C VAL A 160 4.17 23.88 -3.74
N LYS A 161 4.14 23.47 -2.49
CA LYS A 161 4.45 22.10 -2.07
C LYS A 161 3.42 21.08 -2.59
N GLU A 162 2.12 21.39 -2.50
CA GLU A 162 1.05 20.54 -3.04
C GLU A 162 1.14 20.46 -4.55
N ARG A 163 1.33 21.59 -5.22
CA ARG A 163 1.50 21.62 -6.68
C ARG A 163 2.69 20.76 -7.12
N THR A 164 3.87 20.97 -6.51
CA THR A 164 5.08 20.16 -6.81
C THR A 164 4.85 18.66 -6.52
N TYR A 165 4.10 18.33 -5.46
CA TYR A 165 3.77 16.95 -5.14
C TYR A 165 2.90 16.31 -6.19
N ILE A 166 1.83 17.00 -6.63
CA ILE A 166 0.85 16.47 -7.58
C ILE A 166 1.44 16.40 -9.00
N SER A 167 2.19 17.43 -9.43
CA SER A 167 2.81 17.52 -10.76
C SER A 167 4.10 16.69 -10.93
N ASN A 168 4.38 15.76 -10.05
CA ASN A 168 5.56 14.91 -10.18
C ASN A 168 5.38 13.88 -11.30
N SER A 169 6.28 13.90 -12.28
CA SER A 169 6.27 13.04 -13.47
C SER A 169 6.72 11.58 -13.24
N ASP A 170 6.99 11.20 -11.99
CA ASP A 170 7.32 9.79 -11.65
C ASP A 170 6.04 9.00 -11.40
N TRP A 171 5.29 8.71 -12.45
CA TRP A 171 4.06 7.93 -12.43
C TRP A 171 4.20 6.61 -13.19
N GLN A 172 3.30 5.69 -12.95
CA GLN A 172 3.20 4.38 -13.57
C GLN A 172 1.74 4.11 -13.93
N THR A 173 1.52 3.44 -15.04
CA THR A 173 0.18 3.06 -15.48
C THR A 173 -0.52 2.14 -14.49
N SER A 174 -1.83 2.35 -14.31
CA SER A 174 -2.69 1.46 -13.53
C SER A 174 -2.82 0.10 -14.19
N ASN A 175 -2.99 -0.96 -13.40
CA ASN A 175 -3.25 -2.30 -13.89
C ASN A 175 -4.60 -2.80 -13.35
N PHE A 176 -5.34 -3.51 -14.20
CA PHE A 176 -6.59 -4.16 -13.82
C PHE A 176 -6.36 -5.60 -13.40
N TYR A 177 -7.02 -6.02 -12.34
CA TYR A 177 -7.09 -7.40 -11.93
C TYR A 177 -8.37 -7.70 -11.15
N VAL A 178 -8.70 -8.97 -11.03
CA VAL A 178 -9.91 -9.43 -10.35
C VAL A 178 -9.54 -10.31 -9.15
N LEU A 179 -10.23 -10.11 -8.03
CA LEU A 179 -10.14 -10.96 -6.85
C LEU A 179 -11.31 -11.95 -6.85
N PRO A 180 -11.07 -13.28 -6.90
CA PRO A 180 -12.13 -14.28 -6.94
C PRO A 180 -12.95 -14.29 -5.64
N LYS A 181 -14.29 -14.26 -5.76
CA LYS A 181 -15.26 -14.30 -4.65
C LYS A 181 -15.62 -15.75 -4.32
N ILE A 182 -14.66 -16.56 -3.89
CA ILE A 182 -14.84 -17.99 -3.59
C ILE A 182 -15.98 -18.26 -2.62
N HIS A 183 -16.24 -17.35 -1.68
CA HIS A 183 -17.31 -17.44 -0.68
C HIS A 183 -18.72 -17.30 -1.25
N LYS A 184 -18.87 -16.89 -2.52
CA LYS A 184 -20.17 -16.75 -3.22
C LYS A 184 -20.41 -17.84 -4.27
N SER A 185 -19.46 -18.75 -4.52
CA SER A 185 -19.60 -19.86 -5.46
C SER A 185 -20.10 -21.11 -4.73
N GLU A 186 -21.26 -21.61 -5.12
CA GLU A 186 -21.82 -22.85 -4.55
C GLU A 186 -21.00 -24.07 -4.97
N ALA A 187 -20.47 -24.08 -6.20
CA ALA A 187 -19.57 -25.14 -6.66
C ALA A 187 -18.34 -25.28 -5.75
N ILE A 188 -17.73 -24.13 -5.35
CA ILE A 188 -16.57 -24.13 -4.44
C ILE A 188 -16.99 -24.57 -3.02
N LYS A 189 -18.12 -24.10 -2.50
CA LYS A 189 -18.60 -24.49 -1.16
C LYS A 189 -18.84 -26.00 -1.08
N ASN A 190 -19.50 -26.57 -2.08
CA ASN A 190 -19.73 -28.00 -2.16
C ASN A 190 -18.41 -28.78 -2.22
N ALA A 191 -17.48 -28.37 -3.06
CA ALA A 191 -16.17 -29.01 -3.15
C ALA A 191 -15.36 -28.92 -1.84
N ILE A 192 -15.48 -27.82 -1.07
CA ILE A 192 -14.87 -27.70 0.27
C ILE A 192 -15.49 -28.73 1.23
N ALA A 193 -16.82 -28.88 1.22
CA ALA A 193 -17.53 -29.82 2.09
C ALA A 193 -17.19 -31.27 1.73
N GLU A 194 -17.11 -31.62 0.45
CA GLU A 194 -16.82 -32.96 -0.03
C GLU A 194 -15.36 -33.38 0.20
N GLN A 195 -14.39 -32.51 -0.11
CA GLN A 195 -12.97 -32.87 -0.08
C GLN A 195 -12.36 -32.80 1.32
N ASN A 196 -12.91 -31.98 2.22
CA ASN A 196 -12.45 -31.78 3.61
C ASN A 196 -10.92 -31.75 3.75
N SER A 197 -10.23 -30.98 2.89
CA SER A 197 -8.78 -30.94 2.76
C SER A 197 -8.25 -29.50 2.95
N GLU A 198 -6.97 -29.36 3.29
CA GLU A 198 -6.27 -28.07 3.37
C GLU A 198 -6.27 -27.29 2.04
N TYR A 199 -6.44 -27.98 0.92
CA TYR A 199 -6.63 -27.39 -0.39
C TYR A 199 -7.71 -28.14 -1.15
N VAL A 200 -8.44 -27.41 -1.97
CA VAL A 200 -9.55 -27.94 -2.76
C VAL A 200 -9.23 -27.75 -4.24
N THR A 201 -9.44 -28.81 -5.02
CA THR A 201 -9.24 -28.77 -6.47
C THR A 201 -10.56 -29.11 -7.15
N LEU A 202 -10.96 -28.26 -8.12
CA LEU A 202 -12.16 -28.50 -8.92
C LEU A 202 -11.92 -27.96 -10.35
N SER A 203 -12.76 -28.41 -11.28
CA SER A 203 -12.81 -27.81 -12.62
C SER A 203 -13.30 -26.37 -12.52
N ALA A 204 -12.95 -25.53 -13.49
CA ALA A 204 -13.27 -24.10 -13.49
C ALA A 204 -14.77 -23.83 -13.25
N PRO A 205 -15.18 -23.25 -12.10
CA PRO A 205 -16.57 -23.07 -11.76
C PRO A 205 -17.20 -21.89 -12.50
N GLU A 206 -18.28 -22.12 -13.21
CA GLU A 206 -18.97 -21.07 -13.99
C GLU A 206 -19.63 -20.01 -13.10
N ASP A 207 -20.02 -20.37 -11.88
CA ASP A 207 -20.65 -19.47 -10.91
C ASP A 207 -19.65 -18.59 -10.16
N LEU A 208 -18.34 -18.77 -10.38
CA LEU A 208 -17.31 -17.95 -9.75
C LEU A 208 -17.37 -16.51 -10.29
N LYS A 209 -17.62 -15.56 -9.41
CA LYS A 209 -17.57 -14.12 -9.67
C LYS A 209 -16.32 -13.49 -9.07
N GLY A 210 -16.01 -12.28 -9.50
CA GLY A 210 -14.85 -11.55 -9.00
C GLY A 210 -15.14 -10.12 -8.56
N ARG A 211 -14.20 -9.53 -7.82
CA ARG A 211 -14.18 -8.11 -7.48
C ARG A 211 -13.17 -7.41 -8.40
N PRO A 212 -13.59 -6.45 -9.24
CA PRO A 212 -12.68 -5.70 -10.10
C PRO A 212 -11.84 -4.72 -9.28
N ILE A 213 -10.55 -4.67 -9.53
CA ILE A 213 -9.61 -3.75 -8.88
C ILE A 213 -8.79 -3.04 -9.94
N VAL A 214 -8.77 -1.72 -9.90
CA VAL A 214 -7.84 -0.89 -10.68
C VAL A 214 -6.69 -0.47 -9.79
N ALA A 215 -5.55 -1.13 -9.92
CA ALA A 215 -4.38 -0.86 -9.09
C ALA A 215 -3.52 0.25 -9.72
N GLY A 216 -3.71 1.46 -9.25
CA GLY A 216 -2.95 2.64 -9.65
C GLY A 216 -2.14 3.25 -8.48
N PRO A 217 -1.17 2.52 -7.87
CA PRO A 217 -0.48 3.02 -6.68
C PRO A 217 0.33 4.29 -6.94
N ASN A 218 0.62 4.61 -8.18
CA ASN A 218 1.35 5.80 -8.63
C ASN A 218 0.90 6.28 -10.02
N CYS A 219 -0.39 6.16 -10.37
CA CYS A 219 -0.91 6.65 -11.65
C CYS A 219 -0.94 8.20 -11.69
N PRO A 220 -1.11 8.82 -12.87
CA PRO A 220 -1.13 10.28 -13.01
C PRO A 220 -2.12 10.97 -12.05
N THR A 221 -3.31 10.39 -11.85
CA THR A 221 -4.36 10.97 -10.97
C THR A 221 -4.19 10.67 -9.48
N LYS A 222 -3.28 9.75 -9.10
CA LYS A 222 -3.14 9.24 -7.72
C LYS A 222 -2.95 10.34 -6.67
N ARG A 223 -2.06 11.29 -6.93
CA ARG A 223 -1.70 12.33 -5.96
C ARG A 223 -2.77 13.40 -5.82
N LEU A 224 -3.51 13.68 -6.90
CA LEU A 224 -4.70 14.53 -6.85
C LEU A 224 -5.82 13.82 -6.07
N SER A 225 -6.03 12.53 -6.30
CA SER A 225 -6.97 11.70 -5.55
C SER A 225 -6.65 11.68 -4.04
N GLU A 226 -5.38 11.59 -3.65
CA GLU A 226 -4.97 11.70 -2.25
C GLU A 226 -5.28 13.07 -1.63
N LEU A 227 -5.11 14.15 -2.39
CA LEU A 227 -5.50 15.49 -1.92
C LEU A 227 -7.01 15.59 -1.71
N LEU A 228 -7.80 15.07 -2.66
CA LEU A 228 -9.27 15.05 -2.56
C LEU A 228 -9.74 14.22 -1.35
N ASP A 229 -9.14 13.05 -1.08
CA ASP A 229 -9.43 12.26 0.13
C ASP A 229 -9.27 13.12 1.39
N LYS A 230 -8.14 13.85 1.51
CA LYS A 230 -7.86 14.69 2.68
C LYS A 230 -8.84 15.86 2.83
N ILE A 231 -9.37 16.37 1.73
CA ILE A 231 -10.37 17.45 1.72
C ILE A 231 -11.74 16.91 2.12
N LEU A 232 -12.15 15.75 1.59
CA LEU A 232 -13.51 15.22 1.71
C LEU A 232 -13.73 14.32 2.92
N LYS A 233 -12.71 13.58 3.35
CA LYS A 233 -12.79 12.65 4.47
C LYS A 233 -13.34 13.25 5.77
N PRO A 234 -13.02 14.51 6.16
CA PRO A 234 -13.61 15.15 7.33
C PRO A 234 -15.13 15.34 7.25
N LEU A 235 -15.72 15.33 6.04
CA LEU A 235 -17.17 15.49 5.85
C LEU A 235 -17.93 14.17 6.11
N VAL A 236 -17.29 13.03 5.95
CA VAL A 236 -17.94 11.71 6.08
C VAL A 236 -18.59 11.48 7.46
N PRO A 237 -17.94 11.83 8.60
CA PRO A 237 -18.57 11.71 9.91
C PRO A 237 -19.79 12.61 10.15
N GLN A 238 -20.11 13.53 9.22
CA GLN A 238 -21.29 14.39 9.31
C GLN A 238 -22.57 13.72 8.79
N LEU A 239 -22.43 12.54 8.16
CA LEU A 239 -23.55 11.73 7.70
C LEU A 239 -24.26 11.10 8.89
N LYS A 240 -25.61 11.17 8.93
CA LYS A 240 -26.40 10.64 10.06
C LYS A 240 -26.26 9.12 10.20
N SER A 241 -26.27 8.41 9.09
CA SER A 241 -26.15 6.94 9.05
C SER A 241 -24.73 6.43 9.30
N PHE A 242 -23.71 7.30 9.26
CA PHE A 242 -22.31 6.89 9.27
C PHE A 242 -21.91 6.10 10.51
N VAL A 243 -21.28 4.95 10.28
CA VAL A 243 -20.51 4.24 11.30
C VAL A 243 -19.07 4.08 10.81
N LYS A 244 -18.15 4.28 11.77
CA LYS A 244 -16.71 4.31 11.48
C LYS A 244 -16.09 2.92 11.43
N ASP A 245 -16.48 2.06 12.35
CA ASP A 245 -15.95 0.71 12.55
C ASP A 245 -16.86 -0.10 13.49
N ASP A 246 -16.52 -1.36 13.77
CA ASP A 246 -17.25 -2.23 14.68
C ASP A 246 -17.45 -1.64 16.07
N TRP A 247 -16.47 -0.87 16.59
CA TRP A 247 -16.56 -0.23 17.91
C TRP A 247 -17.65 0.84 17.95
N ASP A 248 -17.76 1.61 16.86
CA ASP A 248 -18.79 2.64 16.71
C ASP A 248 -20.18 1.99 16.63
N VAL A 249 -20.30 0.85 15.92
CA VAL A 249 -21.55 0.05 15.91
C VAL A 249 -21.94 -0.37 17.31
N LEU A 250 -21.03 -1.02 18.06
CA LEU A 250 -21.30 -1.47 19.43
C LEU A 250 -21.71 -0.33 20.36
N SER A 251 -21.15 0.87 20.18
CA SER A 251 -21.50 2.03 20.97
C SER A 251 -22.89 2.60 20.67
N LYS A 252 -23.42 2.33 19.47
CA LYS A 252 -24.73 2.81 18.99
C LYS A 252 -25.86 1.80 19.19
N LEU A 253 -25.53 0.50 19.34
CA LEU A 253 -26.51 -0.51 19.61
C LEU A 253 -27.12 -0.32 21.02
N PRO A 254 -28.46 -0.30 21.17
CA PRO A 254 -29.11 -0.27 22.49
C PRO A 254 -28.91 -1.63 23.19
N GLN A 255 -28.95 -1.63 24.52
CA GLN A 255 -28.90 -2.87 25.29
C GLN A 255 -30.20 -3.68 25.15
N ASN A 256 -31.32 -2.99 25.04
CA ASN A 256 -32.64 -3.58 24.88
C ASN A 256 -33.42 -2.85 23.78
N CYS A 257 -34.13 -3.58 22.95
CA CYS A 257 -35.17 -3.08 22.06
C CYS A 257 -36.47 -2.97 22.86
N THR A 258 -37.09 -1.80 22.92
CA THR A 258 -38.34 -1.56 23.65
C THR A 258 -39.56 -2.05 22.90
N ASP A 259 -39.46 -2.21 21.61
CA ASP A 259 -40.56 -2.57 20.71
C ASP A 259 -40.30 -3.92 20.04
N ASP A 260 -41.32 -4.53 19.48
CA ASP A 260 -41.24 -5.75 18.71
C ASP A 260 -40.49 -5.51 17.39
N CYS A 261 -39.17 -5.58 17.47
CA CYS A 261 -38.27 -5.29 16.35
C CYS A 261 -37.74 -6.55 15.69
N GLU A 262 -37.27 -6.39 14.46
CA GLU A 262 -36.49 -7.37 13.72
C GLU A 262 -35.11 -6.77 13.39
N LEU A 263 -34.13 -7.65 13.14
CA LEU A 263 -32.82 -7.24 12.63
C LEU A 263 -32.87 -7.20 11.12
N LEU A 264 -32.50 -6.06 10.53
CA LEU A 264 -32.47 -5.86 9.08
C LEU A 264 -31.08 -5.42 8.65
N SER A 265 -30.51 -6.08 7.64
CA SER A 265 -29.35 -5.58 6.92
C SER A 265 -29.66 -5.28 5.46
N CYS A 266 -28.89 -4.39 4.87
CA CYS A 266 -28.93 -4.14 3.44
C CYS A 266 -27.51 -3.95 2.88
N ASP A 267 -27.31 -4.32 1.62
CA ASP A 267 -26.07 -4.16 0.87
C ASP A 267 -26.33 -3.43 -0.44
N VAL A 268 -25.47 -2.47 -0.78
CA VAL A 268 -25.60 -1.75 -2.06
C VAL A 268 -24.90 -2.54 -3.16
N VAL A 269 -25.66 -2.92 -4.18
CA VAL A 269 -25.14 -3.73 -5.29
C VAL A 269 -24.07 -2.99 -6.07
N SER A 270 -22.84 -3.47 -5.99
CA SER A 270 -21.68 -2.98 -6.76
C SER A 270 -21.48 -1.45 -6.69
N LEU A 271 -21.63 -0.86 -5.50
CA LEU A 271 -21.67 0.60 -5.26
C LEU A 271 -20.64 1.38 -6.08
N TYR A 272 -19.37 1.00 -6.03
CA TYR A 272 -18.27 1.75 -6.68
C TYR A 272 -18.37 1.82 -8.20
N THR A 273 -19.02 0.86 -8.85
CA THR A 273 -19.23 0.84 -10.31
C THR A 273 -20.61 1.33 -10.72
N SER A 274 -21.51 1.59 -9.76
CA SER A 274 -22.90 1.96 -10.02
C SER A 274 -23.21 3.45 -9.86
N ILE A 275 -22.30 4.25 -9.27
CA ILE A 275 -22.51 5.69 -9.07
C ILE A 275 -22.26 6.44 -10.38
N PRO A 276 -23.28 7.07 -11.02
CA PRO A 276 -23.06 7.98 -12.15
C PRO A 276 -22.21 9.17 -11.71
N HIS A 277 -21.34 9.67 -12.59
CA HIS A 277 -20.44 10.78 -12.26
C HIS A 277 -21.22 12.05 -11.89
N GLU A 278 -22.33 12.31 -12.60
CA GLU A 278 -23.20 13.47 -12.35
C GLU A 278 -23.79 13.43 -10.93
N LEU A 279 -24.38 12.28 -10.53
CA LEU A 279 -24.92 12.09 -9.18
C LEU A 279 -23.86 12.32 -8.12
N GLY A 280 -22.66 11.75 -8.30
CA GLY A 280 -21.58 11.91 -7.34
C GLY A 280 -21.06 13.35 -7.23
N LEU A 281 -20.98 14.08 -8.35
CA LEU A 281 -20.58 15.49 -8.37
C LEU A 281 -21.64 16.38 -7.73
N GLU A 282 -22.93 16.11 -7.96
CA GLU A 282 -24.05 16.78 -7.29
C GLU A 282 -23.98 16.57 -5.76
N ALA A 283 -23.75 15.34 -5.32
CA ALA A 283 -23.57 15.00 -3.91
C ALA A 283 -22.37 15.75 -3.30
N LEU A 284 -21.24 15.81 -3.98
CA LEU A 284 -20.08 16.57 -3.52
C LEU A 284 -20.39 18.05 -3.40
N GLN A 285 -21.05 18.65 -4.43
CA GLN A 285 -21.46 20.06 -4.40
C GLN A 285 -22.34 20.35 -3.17
N TYR A 286 -23.29 19.47 -2.86
CA TYR A 286 -24.17 19.59 -1.70
C TYR A 286 -23.38 19.60 -0.40
N TRP A 287 -22.53 18.58 -0.16
CA TRP A 287 -21.78 18.41 1.10
C TRP A 287 -20.72 19.49 1.30
N ILE A 288 -20.00 19.87 0.24
CA ILE A 288 -19.02 20.96 0.27
C ILE A 288 -19.67 22.27 0.62
N SER A 289 -20.86 22.57 0.07
CA SER A 289 -21.59 23.80 0.36
C SER A 289 -22.14 23.81 1.78
N LYS A 290 -22.71 22.68 2.23
CA LYS A 290 -23.31 22.54 3.58
C LYS A 290 -22.29 22.64 4.70
N HIS A 291 -21.09 22.09 4.52
CA HIS A 291 -20.03 22.05 5.53
C HIS A 291 -18.78 22.82 5.09
N ARG A 292 -18.99 23.97 4.46
CA ARG A 292 -17.89 24.79 3.92
C ARG A 292 -16.84 25.19 4.95
N ASN A 293 -17.24 25.37 6.20
CA ASN A 293 -16.39 25.73 7.31
C ASN A 293 -15.37 24.64 7.71
N MET A 294 -15.61 23.38 7.32
CA MET A 294 -14.70 22.27 7.57
C MET A 294 -13.60 22.13 6.51
N ILE A 295 -13.70 22.85 5.41
CA ILE A 295 -12.77 22.81 4.28
C ILE A 295 -11.89 24.07 4.32
N PRO A 296 -10.55 23.96 4.22
CA PRO A 296 -9.70 25.13 4.15
C PRO A 296 -10.15 26.12 3.07
N SER A 297 -10.26 27.42 3.42
CA SER A 297 -10.87 28.48 2.58
C SER A 297 -10.23 28.60 1.18
N ARG A 298 -8.94 28.29 1.06
CA ARG A 298 -8.20 28.32 -0.20
C ARG A 298 -8.69 27.32 -1.27
N PHE A 299 -9.31 26.19 -0.87
CA PHE A 299 -9.90 25.25 -1.83
C PHE A 299 -11.31 25.71 -2.19
N THR A 300 -11.49 26.29 -3.36
CA THR A 300 -12.81 26.71 -3.86
C THR A 300 -13.66 25.48 -4.19
N ASN A 301 -15.00 25.61 -4.10
CA ASN A 301 -15.92 24.54 -4.51
C ASN A 301 -15.65 24.13 -5.97
N ARG A 302 -15.40 25.12 -6.84
CA ARG A 302 -15.08 24.89 -8.25
C ARG A 302 -13.83 24.02 -8.42
N PHE A 303 -12.74 24.31 -7.69
CA PHE A 303 -11.52 23.48 -7.73
C PHE A 303 -11.80 22.03 -7.32
N ILE A 304 -12.52 21.83 -6.21
CA ILE A 304 -12.79 20.48 -5.69
C ILE A 304 -13.62 19.68 -6.71
N LEU A 305 -14.65 20.28 -7.29
CA LEU A 305 -15.52 19.62 -8.27
C LEU A 305 -14.79 19.32 -9.59
N GLU A 306 -14.02 20.28 -10.12
CA GLU A 306 -13.24 20.06 -11.34
C GLU A 306 -12.16 18.99 -11.12
N ALA A 307 -11.49 18.99 -9.95
CA ALA A 307 -10.51 17.97 -9.59
C ALA A 307 -11.15 16.58 -9.41
N ALA A 308 -12.34 16.49 -8.79
CA ALA A 308 -13.09 15.24 -8.67
C ALA A 308 -13.53 14.71 -10.03
N ALA A 309 -14.10 15.59 -10.89
CA ALA A 309 -14.47 15.23 -12.24
C ALA A 309 -13.27 14.76 -13.07
N PHE A 310 -12.11 15.39 -12.89
CA PHE A 310 -10.88 14.98 -13.54
C PHE A 310 -10.45 13.56 -13.13
N VAL A 311 -10.43 13.25 -11.83
CA VAL A 311 -10.10 11.90 -11.33
C VAL A 311 -11.08 10.86 -11.86
N LEU A 312 -12.39 11.15 -11.86
CA LEU A 312 -13.42 10.22 -12.32
C LEU A 312 -13.32 9.92 -13.82
N LYS A 313 -13.03 10.92 -14.64
CA LYS A 313 -12.95 10.79 -16.10
C LYS A 313 -11.65 10.16 -16.61
N ASN A 314 -10.59 10.15 -15.81
CA ASN A 314 -9.26 9.70 -16.22
C ASN A 314 -8.81 8.43 -15.46
N ASN A 315 -9.70 7.47 -15.32
CA ASN A 315 -9.44 6.15 -14.74
C ASN A 315 -8.98 5.15 -15.80
N ASN A 316 -7.84 5.46 -16.44
CA ASN A 316 -7.23 4.57 -17.43
C ASN A 316 -6.46 3.44 -16.74
N PHE A 317 -6.44 2.26 -17.36
CA PHE A 317 -5.68 1.12 -16.86
C PHE A 317 -5.32 0.14 -17.98
N HIS A 318 -4.30 -0.68 -17.73
CA HIS A 318 -3.85 -1.72 -18.65
C HIS A 318 -4.35 -3.10 -18.22
N PHE A 319 -4.79 -3.87 -19.20
CA PHE A 319 -5.02 -5.30 -19.09
C PHE A 319 -4.66 -5.98 -20.38
N ASP A 320 -3.78 -6.99 -20.31
CA ASP A 320 -3.39 -7.87 -21.42
C ASP A 320 -2.87 -7.14 -22.68
N GLY A 321 -2.10 -6.07 -22.46
CA GLY A 321 -1.54 -5.26 -23.55
C GLY A 321 -2.46 -4.14 -24.06
N ASP A 322 -3.74 -4.20 -23.72
CA ASP A 322 -4.74 -3.20 -24.08
C ASP A 322 -4.90 -2.12 -23.01
N VAL A 323 -5.33 -0.93 -23.46
CA VAL A 323 -5.70 0.19 -22.59
C VAL A 323 -7.22 0.28 -22.51
N TRP A 324 -7.71 0.44 -21.29
CA TRP A 324 -9.14 0.52 -20.98
C TRP A 324 -9.41 1.77 -20.14
N LEU A 325 -10.61 2.30 -20.28
CA LEU A 325 -11.12 3.44 -19.49
C LEU A 325 -12.39 3.04 -18.76
N GLN A 326 -12.46 3.31 -17.46
CA GLN A 326 -13.69 3.19 -16.68
C GLN A 326 -14.59 4.40 -16.95
N ARG A 327 -15.82 4.16 -17.46
CA ARG A 327 -16.79 5.20 -17.86
C ARG A 327 -17.76 5.58 -16.75
N VAL A 328 -18.10 4.65 -15.88
CA VAL A 328 -19.09 4.82 -14.81
C VAL A 328 -18.49 4.42 -13.48
N GLY A 329 -18.92 5.07 -12.42
CA GLY A 329 -18.44 4.79 -11.08
C GLY A 329 -17.06 5.34 -10.79
N THR A 330 -16.42 4.78 -9.82
CA THR A 330 -15.05 5.13 -9.39
C THR A 330 -14.18 3.88 -9.25
N ALA A 331 -12.90 4.01 -9.53
CA ALA A 331 -11.98 2.88 -9.47
C ALA A 331 -11.76 2.38 -8.03
N MET A 332 -11.98 1.08 -7.82
CA MET A 332 -11.62 0.42 -6.57
C MET A 332 -10.09 0.37 -6.44
N GLY A 333 -9.51 1.25 -5.63
CA GLY A 333 -8.06 1.40 -5.42
C GLY A 333 -7.59 2.85 -5.41
N THR A 334 -8.45 3.83 -5.70
CA THR A 334 -8.16 5.25 -5.53
C THR A 334 -8.50 5.71 -4.11
N ASP A 335 -7.71 6.63 -3.54
CA ASP A 335 -7.95 7.14 -2.18
C ASP A 335 -9.26 7.92 -2.08
N PHE A 336 -9.64 8.59 -3.15
CA PHE A 336 -10.85 9.39 -3.27
C PHE A 336 -12.15 8.55 -3.24
N ALA A 337 -12.11 7.28 -3.67
CA ALA A 337 -13.31 6.47 -3.87
C ALA A 337 -14.16 6.25 -2.59
N PRO A 338 -13.60 5.92 -1.41
CA PRO A 338 -14.41 5.73 -0.20
C PRO A 338 -15.18 6.98 0.24
N PRO A 339 -14.56 8.17 0.42
CA PRO A 339 -15.31 9.37 0.79
C PRO A 339 -16.30 9.79 -0.29
N TYR A 340 -15.97 9.63 -1.57
CA TYR A 340 -16.91 9.88 -2.68
C TYR A 340 -18.16 9.01 -2.58
N ALA A 341 -18.01 7.70 -2.40
CA ALA A 341 -19.14 6.79 -2.26
C ALA A 341 -19.97 7.08 -1.00
N CYS A 342 -19.33 7.29 0.15
CA CYS A 342 -20.03 7.63 1.40
C CYS A 342 -20.85 8.91 1.27
N LEU A 343 -20.28 9.96 0.69
CA LEU A 343 -20.95 11.25 0.51
C LEU A 343 -22.10 11.17 -0.50
N THR A 344 -21.94 10.36 -1.56
CA THR A 344 -23.04 10.14 -2.53
C THR A 344 -24.21 9.42 -1.89
N MET A 345 -23.96 8.36 -1.13
CA MET A 345 -25.03 7.66 -0.40
C MET A 345 -25.68 8.57 0.64
N GLY A 346 -24.88 9.29 1.44
CA GLY A 346 -25.41 10.25 2.42
C GLY A 346 -26.24 11.39 1.80
N TYR A 347 -25.92 11.81 0.58
CA TYR A 347 -26.71 12.77 -0.18
C TYR A 347 -28.11 12.22 -0.51
N LEU A 348 -28.18 10.98 -1.01
CA LEU A 348 -29.45 10.31 -1.29
C LEU A 348 -30.27 10.11 0.00
N GLU A 349 -29.63 9.70 1.09
CA GLU A 349 -30.29 9.55 2.40
C GLU A 349 -30.86 10.87 2.91
N GLU A 350 -30.11 11.96 2.79
CA GLU A 350 -30.55 13.23 3.34
C GLU A 350 -31.57 13.95 2.47
N THR A 351 -31.44 13.87 1.14
CA THR A 351 -32.26 14.66 0.22
C THR A 351 -33.44 13.90 -0.36
N LYS A 352 -33.36 12.57 -0.48
CA LYS A 352 -34.38 11.75 -1.17
C LYS A 352 -35.11 10.80 -0.22
N LEU A 353 -34.42 10.22 0.79
CA LEU A 353 -34.99 9.18 1.64
C LEU A 353 -36.19 9.68 2.43
N LYS A 354 -36.03 10.77 3.22
CA LYS A 354 -37.11 11.26 4.09
C LYS A 354 -38.36 11.67 3.30
N PRO A 355 -38.32 12.42 2.18
CA PRO A 355 -39.52 12.72 1.39
C PRO A 355 -40.24 11.49 0.90
N LYS A 356 -39.50 10.48 0.42
CA LYS A 356 -40.09 9.22 -0.09
C LYS A 356 -40.64 8.32 1.01
N LEU A 357 -40.00 8.30 2.20
CA LEU A 357 -40.58 7.59 3.36
C LEU A 357 -41.93 8.17 3.77
N LEU A 358 -42.12 9.49 3.70
CA LEU A 358 -43.37 10.17 4.05
C LEU A 358 -44.54 9.82 3.11
N GLU A 359 -44.28 9.18 1.96
CA GLU A 359 -45.32 8.65 1.09
C GLU A 359 -45.99 7.40 1.69
N PHE A 360 -45.31 6.66 2.57
CA PHE A 360 -45.76 5.38 3.12
C PHE A 360 -45.82 5.36 4.64
N PHE A 361 -45.07 6.23 5.34
CA PHE A 361 -44.90 6.20 6.80
C PHE A 361 -45.24 7.57 7.41
N THR A 362 -45.69 7.55 8.65
CA THR A 362 -45.91 8.77 9.42
C THR A 362 -44.60 9.50 9.76
N PRO A 363 -44.62 10.80 10.04
CA PRO A 363 -43.42 11.56 10.37
C PRO A 363 -42.61 10.94 11.54
N THR A 364 -43.28 10.39 12.56
CA THR A 364 -42.66 9.72 13.72
C THR A 364 -41.95 8.42 13.30
N GLN A 365 -42.59 7.61 12.48
CA GLN A 365 -42.01 6.39 11.92
C GLN A 365 -40.80 6.68 11.02
N CYS A 366 -40.91 7.71 10.16
CA CYS A 366 -39.78 8.15 9.34
C CYS A 366 -38.59 8.57 10.19
N GLN A 367 -38.82 9.29 11.27
CA GLN A 367 -37.75 9.72 12.18
C GLN A 367 -37.10 8.51 12.84
N PHE A 368 -37.91 7.55 13.32
CA PHE A 368 -37.38 6.30 13.88
C PHE A 368 -36.52 5.52 12.91
N ILE A 369 -37.00 5.31 11.67
CA ILE A 369 -36.25 4.60 10.61
C ILE A 369 -34.89 5.27 10.36
N ILE A 370 -34.85 6.61 10.26
CA ILE A 370 -33.63 7.36 9.97
C ILE A 370 -32.65 7.30 11.16
N GLU A 371 -33.12 7.33 12.40
CA GLU A 371 -32.29 7.31 13.60
C GLU A 371 -31.67 5.94 13.88
N HIS A 372 -32.36 4.87 13.48
CA HIS A 372 -31.92 3.50 13.72
C HIS A 372 -31.28 2.83 12.46
N PHE A 373 -31.05 3.60 11.42
CA PHE A 373 -30.34 3.14 10.21
C PHE A 373 -28.86 3.52 10.28
N PHE A 374 -28.00 2.51 10.31
CA PHE A 374 -26.54 2.64 10.34
C PHE A 374 -25.94 2.14 9.03
N ARG A 375 -24.92 2.84 8.52
CA ARG A 375 -24.26 2.42 7.27
C ARG A 375 -22.74 2.54 7.34
N TYR A 376 -22.08 1.46 6.97
CA TYR A 376 -20.65 1.38 6.73
C TYR A 376 -20.39 1.26 5.22
N ILE A 377 -20.17 2.36 4.53
CA ILE A 377 -19.97 2.47 3.08
C ILE A 377 -21.18 1.91 2.30
N ASP A 378 -21.17 0.63 1.96
CA ASP A 378 -22.18 -0.13 1.22
C ASP A 378 -23.07 -1.01 2.13
N ASP A 379 -22.55 -1.46 3.26
CA ASP A 379 -23.26 -2.30 4.21
C ASP A 379 -24.16 -1.45 5.14
N GLY A 380 -25.47 -1.71 5.17
CA GLY A 380 -26.43 -1.05 6.06
C GLY A 380 -27.01 -2.01 7.10
N PHE A 381 -27.39 -1.46 8.26
CA PHE A 381 -28.04 -2.18 9.35
C PHE A 381 -29.13 -1.31 9.97
N SER A 382 -30.25 -1.92 10.33
CA SER A 382 -31.35 -1.27 11.07
C SER A 382 -32.02 -2.22 12.06
N LEU A 383 -32.50 -1.64 13.16
CA LEU A 383 -33.51 -2.25 14.02
C LEU A 383 -34.88 -1.90 13.42
N TRP A 384 -35.56 -2.87 12.85
CA TRP A 384 -36.80 -2.66 12.10
C TRP A 384 -38.02 -3.01 12.93
N PRO A 385 -38.96 -2.06 13.21
CA PRO A 385 -40.21 -2.37 13.89
C PRO A 385 -41.09 -3.29 13.03
N LYS A 386 -41.63 -4.38 13.64
CA LYS A 386 -42.44 -5.37 12.92
C LYS A 386 -43.80 -4.85 12.48
N ASP A 387 -44.29 -3.79 13.09
CA ASP A 387 -45.55 -3.11 12.70
C ASP A 387 -45.40 -2.29 11.42
N LEU A 388 -44.17 -2.02 10.97
CA LEU A 388 -43.91 -1.28 9.75
C LEU A 388 -43.77 -2.20 8.53
N ASN A 389 -44.36 -1.78 7.41
CA ASN A 389 -44.26 -2.52 6.16
C ASN A 389 -42.87 -2.44 5.57
N LEU A 390 -42.14 -3.57 5.61
CA LEU A 390 -40.78 -3.68 5.08
C LEU A 390 -40.73 -3.55 3.56
N ASP A 391 -41.74 -4.05 2.84
CA ASP A 391 -41.75 -3.99 1.37
C ASP A 391 -41.80 -2.53 0.90
N HIS A 392 -42.57 -1.67 1.57
CA HIS A 392 -42.57 -0.24 1.26
C HIS A 392 -41.20 0.40 1.50
N PHE A 393 -40.51 0.02 2.58
CA PHE A 393 -39.15 0.50 2.82
C PHE A 393 -38.17 0.04 1.74
N MET A 394 -38.24 -1.22 1.35
CA MET A 394 -37.38 -1.77 0.27
C MET A 394 -37.66 -1.08 -1.06
N GLU A 395 -38.92 -0.79 -1.37
CA GLU A 395 -39.32 -0.04 -2.55
C GLU A 395 -38.76 1.39 -2.52
N VAL A 396 -38.92 2.10 -1.40
CA VAL A 396 -38.37 3.44 -1.19
C VAL A 396 -36.86 3.46 -1.41
N MET A 397 -36.11 2.55 -0.75
CA MET A 397 -34.65 2.46 -0.87
C MET A 397 -34.22 2.20 -2.32
N ASN A 398 -34.88 1.29 -3.04
CA ASN A 398 -34.58 0.96 -4.43
C ASN A 398 -35.05 2.04 -5.43
N SER A 399 -35.87 3.00 -4.99
CA SER A 399 -36.35 4.13 -5.77
C SER A 399 -35.51 5.40 -5.62
N LEU A 400 -34.54 5.43 -4.68
CA LEU A 400 -33.71 6.61 -4.41
C LEU A 400 -32.96 7.10 -5.65
N HIS A 401 -32.45 6.16 -6.44
CA HIS A 401 -31.83 6.44 -7.73
C HIS A 401 -31.87 5.21 -8.65
N PRO A 402 -32.09 5.36 -9.98
CA PRO A 402 -32.19 4.24 -10.92
C PRO A 402 -30.96 3.31 -10.93
N SER A 403 -29.76 3.88 -10.78
CA SER A 403 -28.48 3.14 -10.79
C SER A 403 -28.11 2.50 -9.46
N ILE A 404 -28.74 2.88 -8.35
CA ILE A 404 -28.39 2.38 -7.02
C ILE A 404 -29.45 1.37 -6.58
N LYS A 405 -29.02 0.15 -6.33
CA LYS A 405 -29.90 -0.95 -5.92
C LYS A 405 -29.42 -1.57 -4.62
N PHE A 406 -30.38 -1.91 -3.76
CA PHE A 406 -30.16 -2.52 -2.48
C PHE A 406 -30.67 -3.96 -2.47
N THR A 407 -29.95 -4.84 -1.80
CA THR A 407 -30.44 -6.14 -1.37
C THR A 407 -30.64 -6.13 0.12
N PHE A 408 -31.61 -6.90 0.63
CA PHE A 408 -31.99 -6.91 2.04
C PHE A 408 -31.94 -8.32 2.59
N GLU A 409 -31.55 -8.44 3.87
CA GLU A 409 -31.56 -9.68 4.61
C GLU A 409 -32.14 -9.44 6.00
N LEU A 410 -33.18 -10.20 6.35
CA LEU A 410 -33.72 -10.24 7.71
C LEU A 410 -32.93 -11.21 8.58
N GLY A 411 -32.91 -10.95 9.87
CA GLY A 411 -32.33 -11.83 10.85
C GLY A 411 -32.97 -13.23 10.83
N LYS A 412 -32.14 -14.25 10.97
CA LYS A 412 -32.58 -15.67 10.99
C LYS A 412 -32.92 -16.10 12.40
N LYS A 413 -34.11 -16.70 12.60
CA LYS A 413 -34.50 -17.29 13.87
C LYS A 413 -33.75 -18.59 14.08
N LEU A 414 -33.16 -18.74 15.24
CA LEU A 414 -32.38 -19.90 15.65
C LEU A 414 -32.65 -20.21 17.13
N THR A 415 -32.64 -21.51 17.47
CA THR A 415 -32.67 -21.94 18.87
C THR A 415 -31.24 -22.26 19.30
N LEU A 416 -30.76 -21.60 20.34
CA LEU A 416 -29.46 -21.86 20.92
C LEU A 416 -29.43 -23.21 21.66
N HIS A 417 -28.22 -23.69 21.97
CA HIS A 417 -28.05 -24.99 22.68
C HIS A 417 -28.73 -25.05 24.05
N ASP A 418 -28.98 -23.92 24.69
CA ASP A 418 -29.71 -23.80 25.94
C ASP A 418 -31.24 -23.72 25.79
N GLY A 419 -31.75 -23.89 24.56
CA GLY A 419 -33.17 -23.80 24.25
C GLY A 419 -33.69 -22.37 24.03
N THR A 420 -32.86 -21.35 24.13
CA THR A 420 -33.26 -19.95 23.93
C THR A 420 -33.50 -19.64 22.45
N GLU A 421 -34.65 -19.08 22.12
CA GLU A 421 -34.92 -18.58 20.76
C GLU A 421 -34.36 -17.18 20.60
N VAL A 422 -33.57 -16.99 19.53
CA VAL A 422 -32.98 -15.69 19.15
C VAL A 422 -33.11 -15.45 17.66
N THR A 423 -33.20 -14.19 17.30
CA THR A 423 -33.01 -13.74 15.89
C THR A 423 -31.58 -13.27 15.71
N MET A 424 -30.86 -13.81 14.76
CA MET A 424 -29.45 -13.50 14.52
C MET A 424 -29.23 -12.84 13.18
N LEU A 425 -28.38 -11.81 13.15
CA LEU A 425 -27.92 -11.13 11.94
C LEU A 425 -26.47 -10.70 12.12
N ASN A 426 -25.67 -10.81 11.08
CA ASN A 426 -24.31 -10.29 11.09
C ASN A 426 -24.25 -8.89 10.48
N PHE A 427 -23.54 -8.00 11.14
CA PHE A 427 -23.17 -6.70 10.60
C PHE A 427 -21.68 -6.44 10.85
N LEU A 428 -20.92 -6.20 9.80
CA LEU A 428 -19.45 -6.14 9.81
C LEU A 428 -18.82 -7.44 10.38
N ASP A 429 -18.03 -7.33 11.44
CA ASP A 429 -17.43 -8.47 12.16
C ASP A 429 -18.22 -8.85 13.44
N ILE A 430 -19.44 -8.35 13.60
CA ILE A 430 -20.31 -8.58 14.77
C ILE A 430 -21.49 -9.46 14.38
N LEU A 431 -21.77 -10.49 15.17
CA LEU A 431 -23.02 -11.22 15.15
C LEU A 431 -23.95 -10.59 16.20
N ILE A 432 -25.06 -10.03 15.77
CA ILE A 432 -26.07 -9.41 16.62
C ILE A 432 -27.20 -10.42 16.86
N MET A 433 -27.57 -10.61 18.11
CA MET A 433 -28.62 -11.55 18.55
C MET A 433 -29.68 -10.76 19.28
N LEU A 434 -30.91 -10.84 18.81
CA LEU A 434 -32.10 -10.29 19.43
C LEU A 434 -32.90 -11.40 20.08
N HIS A 435 -33.06 -11.34 21.39
CA HIS A 435 -33.86 -12.25 22.18
C HIS A 435 -35.35 -11.91 22.10
N THR A 436 -36.23 -12.89 22.38
CA THR A 436 -37.68 -12.70 22.41
C THR A 436 -38.14 -11.68 23.46
N ASN A 437 -37.33 -11.44 24.50
CA ASN A 437 -37.57 -10.39 25.51
C ASN A 437 -37.07 -9.00 25.13
N GLY A 438 -36.57 -8.81 23.90
CA GLY A 438 -36.03 -7.54 23.41
C GLY A 438 -34.57 -7.29 23.77
N GLN A 439 -33.90 -8.15 24.53
CA GLN A 439 -32.50 -8.00 24.88
C GLN A 439 -31.60 -8.22 23.65
N LEU A 440 -30.60 -7.36 23.47
CA LEU A 440 -29.57 -7.52 22.43
C LEU A 440 -28.30 -8.07 23.04
N GLU A 441 -27.78 -9.11 22.42
CA GLU A 441 -26.45 -9.66 22.69
C GLU A 441 -25.59 -9.66 21.42
N THR A 442 -24.30 -9.68 21.60
CA THR A 442 -23.35 -9.66 20.50
C THR A 442 -22.32 -10.78 20.64
N ASP A 443 -21.85 -11.28 19.52
CA ASP A 443 -20.74 -12.21 19.43
C ASP A 443 -19.86 -11.84 18.23
N ILE A 444 -18.65 -12.37 18.16
CA ILE A 444 -17.78 -12.15 17.01
C ILE A 444 -18.29 -13.00 15.83
N TYR A 445 -18.48 -12.35 14.68
CA TYR A 445 -18.88 -13.04 13.47
C TYR A 445 -17.67 -13.56 12.70
N TYR A 446 -17.64 -14.85 12.47
CA TYR A 446 -16.69 -15.50 11.57
C TYR A 446 -17.41 -15.94 10.30
N LYS A 447 -16.93 -15.47 9.15
CA LYS A 447 -17.46 -15.94 7.86
C LYS A 447 -17.21 -17.44 7.71
N GLU A 448 -18.10 -18.15 7.03
CA GLU A 448 -17.97 -19.60 6.77
C GLU A 448 -16.63 -19.99 6.13
N THR A 449 -16.06 -19.07 5.33
CA THR A 449 -14.74 -19.25 4.71
C THR A 449 -13.56 -18.89 5.62
N ASN A 450 -13.80 -18.61 6.90
CA ASN A 450 -12.73 -18.32 7.84
C ASN A 450 -12.09 -19.62 8.35
N THR A 451 -10.85 -19.83 7.99
CA THR A 451 -10.08 -21.02 8.38
C THR A 451 -9.46 -20.92 9.77
N HIS A 452 -9.59 -19.78 10.46
CA HIS A 452 -8.86 -19.45 11.69
C HIS A 452 -7.33 -19.58 11.57
N ASP A 453 -6.81 -19.51 10.34
CA ASP A 453 -5.37 -19.50 10.06
C ASP A 453 -4.78 -18.13 10.39
N TYR A 454 -4.23 -18.04 11.58
CA TYR A 454 -3.48 -16.87 12.01
C TYR A 454 -2.04 -16.91 11.46
N LEU A 455 -1.28 -15.87 11.74
CA LEU A 455 0.14 -15.82 11.35
C LEU A 455 0.91 -16.96 12.05
N PRO A 456 1.56 -17.88 11.34
CA PRO A 456 2.38 -18.93 11.98
C PRO A 456 3.50 -18.32 12.83
N TYR A 457 3.74 -18.86 14.01
CA TYR A 457 4.73 -18.32 14.95
C TYR A 457 6.17 -18.37 14.40
N ASN A 458 6.47 -19.34 13.52
CA ASN A 458 7.76 -19.48 12.84
C ASN A 458 7.93 -18.55 11.62
N SER A 459 6.93 -17.69 11.32
CA SER A 459 7.04 -16.71 10.25
C SER A 459 8.09 -15.64 10.58
N HIS A 460 8.80 -15.16 9.56
CA HIS A 460 9.87 -14.16 9.70
C HIS A 460 9.33 -12.75 9.98
N HIS A 461 8.84 -12.57 11.22
CA HIS A 461 8.34 -11.31 11.77
C HIS A 461 9.06 -10.96 13.07
N PRO A 462 9.12 -9.67 13.46
CA PRO A 462 9.63 -9.29 14.77
C PRO A 462 8.86 -9.99 15.89
N GLU A 463 9.58 -10.46 16.93
CA GLU A 463 8.96 -11.17 18.05
C GLU A 463 7.82 -10.40 18.71
N HIS A 464 8.02 -9.09 18.92
CA HIS A 464 6.99 -8.25 19.55
C HIS A 464 5.68 -8.21 18.74
N VAL A 465 5.75 -8.31 17.41
CA VAL A 465 4.54 -8.38 16.54
C VAL A 465 3.83 -9.70 16.77
N LYS A 466 4.56 -10.83 16.73
CA LYS A 466 3.99 -12.16 16.97
C LYS A 466 3.43 -12.27 18.39
N ASN A 467 4.19 -11.86 19.38
CA ASN A 467 3.78 -11.94 20.78
C ASN A 467 2.58 -11.07 21.14
N ASN A 468 2.29 -10.04 20.34
CA ASN A 468 1.13 -9.16 20.53
C ASN A 468 -0.16 -9.69 19.88
N ILE A 469 -0.08 -10.67 18.97
CA ILE A 469 -1.26 -11.23 18.28
C ILE A 469 -2.27 -11.83 19.25
N PRO A 470 -1.89 -12.68 20.23
CA PRO A 470 -2.84 -13.22 21.20
C PRO A 470 -3.57 -12.13 21.99
N TYR A 471 -2.87 -11.07 22.39
CA TYR A 471 -3.47 -9.92 23.07
C TYR A 471 -4.51 -9.22 22.20
N THR A 472 -4.16 -8.89 20.96
CA THR A 472 -5.04 -8.12 20.07
C THR A 472 -6.32 -8.89 19.73
N LEU A 473 -6.18 -10.19 19.46
CA LEU A 473 -7.34 -11.05 19.15
C LEU A 473 -8.22 -11.28 20.37
N ALA A 474 -7.63 -11.56 21.54
CA ALA A 474 -8.38 -11.71 22.80
C ALA A 474 -9.11 -10.41 23.16
N LYS A 475 -8.46 -9.24 22.97
CA LYS A 475 -9.09 -7.93 23.22
C LYS A 475 -10.30 -7.70 22.32
N LYS A 476 -10.21 -8.11 21.04
CA LYS A 476 -11.36 -8.04 20.11
C LYS A 476 -12.52 -8.90 20.62
N ILE A 477 -12.26 -10.13 21.04
CA ILE A 477 -13.28 -11.04 21.61
C ILE A 477 -13.92 -10.43 22.85
N ILE A 478 -13.11 -9.98 23.83
CA ILE A 478 -13.62 -9.45 25.11
C ILE A 478 -14.55 -8.24 24.89
N VAL A 479 -14.34 -7.47 23.83
CA VAL A 479 -15.14 -6.28 23.55
C VAL A 479 -16.33 -6.56 22.66
N PHE A 480 -16.20 -7.47 21.69
CA PHE A 480 -17.25 -7.74 20.72
C PHE A 480 -18.28 -8.74 21.22
N CYS A 481 -17.92 -9.58 22.18
CA CYS A 481 -18.80 -10.62 22.68
C CYS A 481 -19.47 -10.23 23.99
N SER A 482 -20.76 -10.52 24.11
CA SER A 482 -21.46 -10.52 25.39
C SER A 482 -20.80 -11.53 26.34
N SER A 483 -20.82 -11.23 27.65
CA SER A 483 -20.01 -11.92 28.67
C SER A 483 -20.11 -13.44 28.64
N ARG A 484 -21.28 -14.00 28.31
CA ARG A 484 -21.50 -15.45 28.23
C ARG A 484 -20.70 -16.16 27.12
N PHE A 485 -20.33 -15.45 26.03
CA PHE A 485 -19.61 -16.04 24.91
C PHE A 485 -18.07 -15.90 25.03
N VAL A 486 -17.60 -14.97 25.88
CA VAL A 486 -16.16 -14.61 25.94
C VAL A 486 -15.27 -15.82 26.19
N GLU A 487 -15.57 -16.65 27.21
CA GLU A 487 -14.70 -17.77 27.57
C GLU A 487 -14.69 -18.89 26.52
N MET A 488 -15.84 -19.15 25.90
CA MET A 488 -15.93 -20.08 24.77
C MET A 488 -15.06 -19.60 23.61
N ARG A 489 -15.18 -18.33 23.19
CA ARG A 489 -14.42 -17.76 22.08
C ARG A 489 -12.92 -17.66 22.38
N LEU A 490 -12.52 -17.38 23.62
CA LEU A 490 -11.12 -17.42 24.03
C LEU A 490 -10.53 -18.84 23.97
N THR A 491 -11.33 -19.87 24.28
CA THR A 491 -10.92 -21.27 24.19
C THR A 491 -10.72 -21.69 22.72
N GLU A 492 -11.63 -21.32 21.83
CA GLU A 492 -11.49 -21.52 20.38
C GLU A 492 -10.22 -20.82 19.83
N LEU A 493 -10.03 -19.54 20.20
CA LEU A 493 -8.85 -18.78 19.82
C LEU A 493 -7.55 -19.43 20.33
N ARG A 494 -7.56 -19.96 21.57
CA ARG A 494 -6.41 -20.67 22.14
C ARG A 494 -6.03 -21.87 21.29
N THR A 495 -7.02 -22.69 20.93
CA THR A 495 -6.82 -23.90 20.10
C THR A 495 -6.22 -23.52 18.73
N ALA A 496 -6.77 -22.52 18.08
CA ALA A 496 -6.28 -22.04 16.79
C ALA A 496 -4.85 -21.46 16.87
N LEU A 497 -4.51 -20.71 17.93
CA LEU A 497 -3.16 -20.19 18.12
C LEU A 497 -2.14 -21.30 18.42
N LEU A 498 -2.51 -22.32 19.20
CA LEU A 498 -1.66 -23.49 19.42
C LEU A 498 -1.37 -24.22 18.12
N ALA A 499 -2.38 -24.40 17.26
CA ALA A 499 -2.23 -25.00 15.92
C ALA A 499 -1.29 -24.15 15.02
N CYS A 500 -1.28 -22.82 15.16
CA CYS A 500 -0.34 -21.91 14.49
C CYS A 500 1.08 -21.90 15.13
N GLY A 501 1.34 -22.77 16.14
CA GLY A 501 2.66 -22.92 16.79
C GLY A 501 2.98 -21.89 17.85
N TYR A 502 2.01 -21.14 18.39
CA TYR A 502 2.24 -20.20 19.47
C TYR A 502 2.54 -20.89 20.79
N PRO A 503 3.60 -20.51 21.53
CA PRO A 503 3.86 -21.04 22.86
C PRO A 503 2.73 -20.69 23.85
N ALA A 504 2.31 -21.66 24.66
CA ALA A 504 1.20 -21.49 25.61
C ALA A 504 1.39 -20.30 26.58
N HIS A 505 2.63 -20.03 27.02
CA HIS A 505 2.92 -18.91 27.91
C HIS A 505 2.69 -17.56 27.25
N ILE A 506 2.95 -17.42 25.93
CA ILE A 506 2.67 -16.20 25.16
C ILE A 506 1.17 -15.98 25.03
N ILE A 507 0.41 -17.04 24.75
CA ILE A 507 -1.06 -17.00 24.68
C ILE A 507 -1.63 -16.58 26.03
N ASN A 508 -1.22 -17.22 27.12
CA ASN A 508 -1.69 -16.93 28.48
C ASN A 508 -1.39 -15.48 28.87
N LYS A 509 -0.18 -14.99 28.59
CA LYS A 509 0.21 -13.60 28.83
C LYS A 509 -0.66 -12.62 28.02
N GLY A 510 -0.91 -12.93 26.76
CA GLY A 510 -1.75 -12.10 25.88
C GLY A 510 -3.19 -12.02 26.40
N PHE A 511 -3.80 -13.15 26.78
CA PHE A 511 -5.17 -13.20 27.31
C PHE A 511 -5.28 -12.49 28.67
N HIS A 512 -4.32 -12.71 29.56
CA HIS A 512 -4.27 -12.01 30.85
C HIS A 512 -4.23 -10.50 30.65
N ASN A 513 -3.31 -10.00 29.82
CA ASN A 513 -3.20 -8.58 29.53
C ASN A 513 -4.47 -7.99 28.87
N ALA A 514 -5.16 -8.78 28.02
CA ALA A 514 -6.39 -8.34 27.37
C ALA A 514 -7.55 -8.14 28.37
N ARG A 515 -7.59 -8.93 29.46
CA ARG A 515 -8.56 -8.81 30.55
C ARG A 515 -8.25 -7.63 31.48
N LEU A 516 -6.97 -7.30 31.65
CA LEU A 516 -6.53 -6.15 32.43
C LEU A 516 -6.86 -4.85 31.65
N GLN A 517 -7.97 -4.22 31.99
CA GLN A 517 -8.32 -2.91 31.42
C GLN A 517 -7.54 -1.82 32.19
N GLY A 518 -6.39 -1.43 31.67
CA GLY A 518 -5.74 -0.20 32.09
C GLY A 518 -6.33 1.02 31.36
N PRO A 519 -6.34 2.22 31.97
CA PRO A 519 -6.72 3.43 31.27
C PRO A 519 -5.82 3.63 30.05
N ALA A 520 -6.40 4.16 28.96
CA ALA A 520 -5.61 4.51 27.79
C ALA A 520 -4.45 5.44 28.20
N PRO A 521 -3.22 5.22 27.73
CA PRO A 521 -2.10 6.08 28.09
C PRO A 521 -2.39 7.51 27.64
N ASP A 522 -2.19 8.47 28.53
CA ASP A 522 -2.37 9.90 28.30
C ASP A 522 -1.61 10.35 27.03
N PRO A 523 -2.31 10.84 25.99
CA PRO A 523 -1.67 11.22 24.73
C PRO A 523 -0.68 12.38 24.89
N GLU A 524 -0.80 13.22 25.92
CA GLU A 524 0.06 14.38 26.14
C GLU A 524 1.45 14.01 26.70
N LYS A 525 1.63 12.83 27.28
CA LYS A 525 2.91 12.37 27.86
C LYS A 525 3.78 11.57 26.91
N LYS A 526 3.40 11.36 25.66
CA LYS A 526 4.21 10.59 24.71
C LYS A 526 5.35 11.43 24.18
N LYS A 527 6.62 11.03 24.49
CA LYS A 527 7.80 11.57 23.80
C LYS A 527 7.62 11.39 22.28
N LYS A 528 7.97 12.41 21.52
CA LYS A 528 7.97 12.30 20.06
C LYS A 528 8.96 11.22 19.63
N THR A 529 8.50 10.22 18.89
CA THR A 529 9.35 9.14 18.42
C THR A 529 10.12 9.57 17.18
N LEU A 530 11.43 9.29 17.17
CA LEU A 530 12.31 9.50 16.02
C LEU A 530 12.61 8.13 15.38
N PRO A 531 11.88 7.72 14.32
CA PRO A 531 12.00 6.36 13.81
C PRO A 531 13.19 6.19 12.87
N LEU A 532 14.06 5.21 13.19
CA LEU A 532 14.92 4.54 12.22
C LEU A 532 14.08 3.47 11.53
N VAL A 533 13.76 3.72 10.26
CA VAL A 533 12.89 2.83 9.48
C VAL A 533 13.75 1.84 8.71
N SER A 534 13.60 0.54 8.99
CA SER A 534 14.35 -0.53 8.36
C SER A 534 13.49 -1.74 8.06
N THR A 535 13.81 -2.51 7.02
CA THR A 535 13.12 -3.78 6.77
C THR A 535 13.60 -4.81 7.79
N TYR A 536 12.66 -5.54 8.41
CA TYR A 536 13.01 -6.58 9.38
C TYR A 536 13.88 -7.66 8.74
N ASN A 537 14.93 -8.02 9.45
CA ASN A 537 15.78 -9.16 9.11
C ASN A 537 16.40 -9.72 10.40
N SER A 538 16.18 -11.00 10.68
CA SER A 538 16.67 -11.65 11.89
C SER A 538 18.19 -11.82 11.90
N ASN A 539 18.80 -11.89 10.68
CA ASN A 539 20.24 -12.06 10.53
C ASN A 539 21.03 -10.75 10.70
N LEU A 540 20.37 -9.60 10.53
CA LEU A 540 21.00 -8.28 10.65
C LEU A 540 20.14 -7.36 11.54
N ASP A 541 20.54 -7.25 12.81
CA ASP A 541 19.80 -6.48 13.81
C ASP A 541 20.28 -5.02 13.88
N SER A 542 19.37 -4.09 13.64
CA SER A 542 19.63 -2.64 13.73
C SER A 542 19.36 -2.06 15.13
N LYS A 543 19.06 -2.88 16.14
CA LYS A 543 18.83 -2.40 17.53
C LYS A 543 20.04 -1.66 18.09
N LYS A 544 21.26 -2.15 17.79
CA LYS A 544 22.50 -1.49 18.21
C LYS A 544 22.62 -0.08 17.69
N VAL A 545 22.23 0.16 16.43
CA VAL A 545 22.24 1.50 15.82
C VAL A 545 21.32 2.45 16.59
N VAL A 546 20.14 1.96 16.99
CA VAL A 546 19.14 2.75 17.75
C VAL A 546 19.60 3.00 19.18
N SER A 547 20.17 2.00 19.90
CA SER A 547 20.69 2.20 21.25
C SER A 547 21.83 3.22 21.24
N THR A 548 22.83 3.05 20.34
CA THR A 548 23.92 4.01 20.16
C THR A 548 23.38 5.42 19.86
N SER A 549 22.36 5.54 18.98
CA SER A 549 21.75 6.83 18.68
C SER A 549 21.08 7.46 19.91
N ARG A 550 20.42 6.64 20.73
CA ARG A 550 19.78 7.10 21.97
C ARG A 550 20.81 7.61 22.98
N ASP A 551 21.87 6.84 23.18
CA ASP A 551 22.93 7.20 24.11
C ASP A 551 23.66 8.49 23.68
N LEU A 552 23.99 8.62 22.39
CA LEU A 552 24.62 9.81 21.85
C LEU A 552 23.73 11.06 21.95
N LEU A 553 22.45 10.93 21.60
CA LEU A 553 21.52 12.07 21.64
C LEU A 553 21.12 12.48 23.08
N SER A 554 21.17 11.56 24.06
CA SER A 554 20.94 11.90 25.46
C SER A 554 22.11 12.61 26.12
N ASN A 555 23.34 12.46 25.61
CA ASN A 555 24.58 13.02 26.15
C ASN A 555 25.10 14.23 25.36
N VAL A 556 24.26 14.87 24.57
CA VAL A 556 24.60 16.08 23.78
C VAL A 556 24.97 17.24 24.72
N LYS A 557 26.05 17.95 24.40
CA LYS A 557 26.56 19.09 25.18
C LYS A 557 26.12 20.43 24.59
N ASP A 558 26.02 20.53 23.27
CA ASP A 558 25.59 21.74 22.55
C ASP A 558 24.16 22.13 22.93
N GLU A 559 23.96 23.39 23.34
CA GLU A 559 22.67 23.89 23.83
C GLU A 559 21.58 23.92 22.74
N LYS A 560 21.96 24.15 21.48
CA LYS A 560 21.01 24.09 20.36
C LYS A 560 20.55 22.66 20.14
N LEU A 561 21.49 21.71 20.08
CA LEU A 561 21.17 20.29 19.89
C LEU A 561 20.36 19.71 21.07
N LYS A 562 20.63 20.14 22.32
CA LYS A 562 19.80 19.78 23.46
C LYS A 562 18.34 20.15 23.24
N ARG A 563 18.07 21.40 22.80
CA ARG A 563 16.70 21.86 22.48
C ARG A 563 16.07 21.08 21.33
N VAL A 564 16.83 20.83 20.25
CA VAL A 564 16.37 20.06 19.08
C VAL A 564 15.94 18.64 19.46
N PHE A 565 16.71 17.96 20.31
CA PHE A 565 16.52 16.53 20.62
C PHE A 565 15.88 16.24 21.98
N ALA A 566 15.61 17.25 22.83
CA ALA A 566 15.10 17.10 24.20
C ALA A 566 13.89 16.14 24.35
N ASN A 567 12.96 16.20 23.40
CA ASN A 567 11.73 15.41 23.40
C ASN A 567 11.73 14.29 22.35
N GLN A 568 12.88 13.96 21.78
CA GLN A 568 12.98 12.95 20.73
C GLN A 568 13.49 11.62 21.30
N SER A 569 12.81 10.53 20.98
CA SER A 569 13.24 9.17 21.36
C SER A 569 13.54 8.35 20.12
N PRO A 570 14.82 8.05 19.81
CA PRO A 570 15.16 7.11 18.75
C PRO A 570 14.48 5.76 18.95
N THR A 571 13.74 5.30 17.93
CA THR A 571 13.01 4.04 17.94
C THR A 571 13.25 3.27 16.65
N LEU A 572 13.24 1.93 16.73
CA LEU A 572 13.35 1.07 15.56
C LEU A 572 11.96 0.79 14.99
N ALA A 573 11.67 1.34 13.80
CA ALA A 573 10.45 1.06 13.06
C ALA A 573 10.73 0.01 11.98
N LEU A 574 10.16 -1.18 12.12
CA LEU A 574 10.44 -2.31 11.25
C LEU A 574 9.35 -2.46 10.19
N LYS A 575 9.76 -2.43 8.91
CA LYS A 575 8.90 -2.82 7.78
C LYS A 575 8.90 -4.34 7.65
N GLN A 576 7.72 -4.88 7.31
CA GLN A 576 7.57 -6.30 7.01
C GLN A 576 8.35 -6.65 5.73
N PRO A 577 9.11 -7.76 5.71
CA PRO A 577 9.67 -8.31 4.48
C PRO A 577 8.56 -8.86 3.57
N PRO A 578 8.83 -9.12 2.27
CA PRO A 578 7.84 -9.68 1.37
C PRO A 578 7.32 -11.03 1.86
N ASN A 579 6.01 -11.13 2.09
CA ASN A 579 5.32 -12.38 2.42
C ASN A 579 5.03 -13.22 1.15
N LEU A 580 4.51 -14.43 1.32
CA LEU A 580 4.17 -15.31 0.19
C LEU A 580 3.18 -14.66 -0.78
N LEU A 581 2.15 -13.97 -0.26
CA LEU A 581 1.20 -13.24 -1.10
C LEU A 581 1.90 -12.26 -2.05
N ARG A 582 2.79 -11.40 -1.52
CA ARG A 582 3.53 -10.43 -2.34
C ARG A 582 4.52 -11.06 -3.30
N GLN A 583 4.97 -12.29 -3.01
CA GLN A 583 5.90 -13.00 -3.86
C GLN A 583 5.22 -13.77 -5.01
N LEU A 584 3.97 -14.19 -4.81
CA LEU A 584 3.21 -15.03 -5.73
C LEU A 584 2.20 -14.28 -6.58
N THR A 585 1.70 -13.11 -6.10
CA THR A 585 0.66 -12.38 -6.82
C THR A 585 1.22 -11.17 -7.55
N SER A 586 0.68 -10.90 -8.74
CA SER A 586 0.97 -9.71 -9.54
C SER A 586 -0.34 -8.99 -9.89
N ALA A 587 -0.30 -7.65 -9.92
CA ALA A 587 -1.39 -6.85 -10.48
C ALA A 587 -1.37 -6.88 -12.01
N LYS A 588 -0.17 -6.95 -12.61
CA LYS A 588 -0.01 -6.98 -14.06
C LYS A 588 -0.37 -8.34 -14.61
N PHE A 589 -1.15 -8.35 -15.69
CA PHE A 589 -1.46 -9.54 -16.49
C PHE A 589 -1.02 -9.31 -17.94
N THR A 590 -0.44 -10.33 -18.57
CA THR A 590 -0.10 -10.36 -19.99
C THR A 590 -0.36 -11.77 -20.51
N SER A 591 -1.08 -11.96 -21.61
CA SER A 591 -1.34 -13.27 -22.20
C SER A 591 -0.11 -13.88 -22.88
N SER A 592 0.81 -13.03 -23.32
CA SER A 592 2.10 -13.54 -23.74
C SER A 592 2.86 -14.10 -22.56
N PRO A 593 3.47 -15.27 -22.65
CA PRO A 593 4.40 -15.73 -21.62
C PRO A 593 5.38 -14.60 -21.32
N PRO A 594 5.81 -14.43 -20.07
CA PRO A 594 6.84 -13.44 -19.77
C PRO A 594 7.95 -13.68 -20.77
N CYS A 595 8.25 -12.63 -21.56
CA CYS A 595 9.38 -12.65 -22.47
C CYS A 595 10.53 -13.34 -21.72
N GLU A 596 11.15 -14.33 -22.33
CA GLU A 596 12.24 -15.12 -21.71
C GLU A 596 13.02 -14.27 -20.73
N PRO A 597 13.31 -14.74 -19.51
CA PRO A 597 13.91 -13.91 -18.49
C PRO A 597 15.05 -13.15 -19.12
N LYS A 598 14.88 -11.82 -19.25
CA LYS A 598 15.85 -11.00 -19.98
C LYS A 598 17.21 -11.32 -19.40
N GLU A 599 18.12 -11.80 -20.25
CA GLU A 599 19.46 -12.16 -19.82
C GLU A 599 20.07 -11.04 -18.96
N SER A 600 20.71 -11.44 -17.87
CA SER A 600 21.44 -10.50 -17.02
C SER A 600 22.67 -9.98 -17.74
N GLY A 601 22.88 -8.68 -17.73
CA GLY A 601 23.97 -8.02 -18.42
C GLY A 601 23.67 -6.58 -18.80
N LEU A 602 24.63 -5.93 -19.45
CA LEU A 602 24.45 -4.60 -20.06
C LEU A 602 24.15 -4.80 -21.56
N PHE A 603 23.01 -4.25 -22.00
CA PHE A 603 22.51 -4.40 -23.37
C PHE A 603 22.22 -3.05 -24.03
N LYS A 604 22.19 -3.03 -25.35
CA LYS A 604 21.71 -1.88 -26.11
C LYS A 604 20.20 -1.75 -25.98
N CYS A 605 19.67 -0.54 -25.98
CA CYS A 605 18.23 -0.34 -26.06
C CYS A 605 17.71 -0.59 -27.49
N ASN A 606 16.38 -0.82 -27.61
CA ASN A 606 15.76 -1.10 -28.94
C ASN A 606 15.61 0.14 -29.82
N ASP A 607 16.10 1.32 -29.41
CA ASP A 607 16.05 2.54 -30.19
C ASP A 607 17.28 2.64 -31.10
N ASN A 608 17.08 2.39 -32.41
CA ASN A 608 18.12 2.44 -33.43
C ASN A 608 18.76 3.84 -33.57
N LYS A 609 18.10 4.90 -33.14
CA LYS A 609 18.62 6.26 -33.16
C LYS A 609 19.45 6.60 -31.90
N CYS A 610 19.52 5.73 -30.92
CA CYS A 610 20.25 5.95 -29.68
C CYS A 610 21.77 6.01 -29.92
N LYS A 611 22.33 7.23 -29.96
CA LYS A 611 23.78 7.47 -30.14
C LYS A 611 24.63 6.83 -29.05
N LEU A 612 24.17 6.84 -27.79
CA LEU A 612 24.88 6.22 -26.67
C LEU A 612 25.04 4.72 -26.85
N CYS A 613 23.96 4.02 -27.18
CA CYS A 613 23.98 2.58 -27.36
C CYS A 613 24.81 2.15 -28.61
N ARG A 614 24.75 2.95 -29.66
CA ARG A 614 25.49 2.64 -30.90
C ARG A 614 26.99 2.82 -30.74
N LEU A 615 27.45 3.84 -30.02
CA LEU A 615 28.84 4.27 -30.01
C LEU A 615 29.60 3.90 -28.73
N PHE A 616 28.93 3.73 -27.59
CA PHE A 616 29.59 3.59 -26.30
C PHE A 616 29.20 2.32 -25.53
N ILE A 617 27.99 1.76 -25.71
CA ILE A 617 27.59 0.56 -24.99
C ILE A 617 28.03 -0.69 -25.74
N GLN A 618 28.95 -1.41 -25.11
CA GLN A 618 29.31 -2.78 -25.49
C GLN A 618 28.52 -3.76 -24.64
N GLN A 619 27.84 -4.71 -25.26
CA GLN A 619 27.08 -5.73 -24.53
C GLN A 619 28.02 -6.63 -23.77
N CYS A 620 27.77 -6.86 -22.49
CA CYS A 620 28.55 -7.76 -21.63
C CYS A 620 27.72 -8.31 -20.47
N LYS A 621 28.07 -9.52 -20.03
CA LYS A 621 27.51 -10.18 -18.87
C LYS A 621 28.40 -10.01 -17.62
N SER A 622 29.70 -9.82 -17.85
CA SER A 622 30.71 -9.54 -16.81
C SER A 622 31.75 -8.55 -17.34
N PHE A 623 32.52 -7.98 -16.40
CA PHE A 623 33.68 -7.14 -16.72
C PHE A 623 34.70 -7.18 -15.59
N THR A 624 35.95 -6.87 -15.88
CA THR A 624 37.05 -6.85 -14.91
C THR A 624 37.24 -5.44 -14.38
N VAL A 625 37.27 -5.27 -13.06
CA VAL A 625 37.55 -4.00 -12.37
C VAL A 625 39.04 -3.77 -12.16
N ALA A 626 39.44 -2.60 -11.67
CA ALA A 626 40.84 -2.16 -11.58
C ALA A 626 41.74 -3.05 -10.73
N ASP A 627 41.21 -3.79 -9.76
CA ASP A 627 41.96 -4.72 -8.91
C ASP A 627 42.10 -6.15 -9.53
N GLY A 628 41.58 -6.35 -10.74
CA GLY A 628 41.60 -7.65 -11.42
C GLY A 628 40.39 -8.54 -11.11
N THR A 629 39.49 -8.14 -10.24
CA THR A 629 38.29 -8.91 -9.91
C THR A 629 37.31 -8.92 -11.07
N GLU A 630 36.73 -10.07 -11.40
CA GLU A 630 35.65 -10.18 -12.35
C GLU A 630 34.31 -9.90 -11.67
N TRP A 631 33.52 -8.95 -12.21
CA TRP A 631 32.19 -8.61 -11.76
C TRP A 631 31.12 -9.10 -12.71
N THR A 632 30.21 -9.93 -12.21
CA THR A 632 29.06 -10.43 -13.00
C THR A 632 27.85 -9.52 -12.77
N ILE A 633 27.24 -9.04 -13.85
CA ILE A 633 26.02 -8.22 -13.84
C ILE A 633 24.83 -9.15 -13.58
N LYS A 634 24.04 -8.86 -12.55
CA LYS A 634 22.93 -9.73 -12.09
C LYS A 634 21.54 -9.29 -12.54
N SER A 635 21.43 -8.21 -13.30
CA SER A 635 20.16 -7.66 -13.80
C SER A 635 20.28 -7.30 -15.28
N HIS A 636 19.15 -7.21 -15.97
CA HIS A 636 19.10 -6.71 -17.36
C HIS A 636 19.17 -5.18 -17.35
N ILE A 637 20.23 -4.61 -17.87
CA ILE A 637 20.49 -3.17 -17.83
C ILE A 637 20.60 -2.63 -19.24
N THR A 638 19.96 -1.48 -19.50
CA THR A 638 20.09 -0.72 -20.75
C THR A 638 20.39 0.75 -20.45
N CYS A 639 20.61 1.55 -21.48
CA CYS A 639 20.78 3.00 -21.29
C CYS A 639 19.56 3.70 -20.68
N GLN A 640 18.40 3.06 -20.66
CA GLN A 640 17.16 3.58 -20.06
C GLN A 640 17.03 3.24 -18.58
N SER A 641 17.88 2.36 -18.05
CA SER A 641 17.87 1.98 -16.63
C SER A 641 18.03 3.20 -15.72
N LYS A 642 17.34 3.16 -14.58
CA LYS A 642 17.37 4.20 -13.56
C LYS A 642 18.12 3.70 -12.32
N CYS A 643 18.59 4.62 -11.48
CA CYS A 643 19.24 4.30 -10.20
C CYS A 643 20.41 3.30 -10.35
N VAL A 644 21.39 3.64 -11.16
CA VAL A 644 22.49 2.75 -11.58
C VAL A 644 23.80 3.16 -10.88
N VAL A 645 24.56 2.15 -10.41
CA VAL A 645 25.98 2.30 -10.06
C VAL A 645 26.81 1.75 -11.22
N TYR A 646 27.62 2.62 -11.81
CA TYR A 646 28.35 2.34 -13.05
C TYR A 646 29.88 2.42 -12.86
N TYR A 647 30.61 1.87 -13.84
CA TYR A 647 32.05 1.86 -13.91
C TYR A 647 32.53 2.34 -15.27
N LEU A 648 33.43 3.31 -15.29
CA LEU A 648 34.04 3.85 -16.49
C LEU A 648 35.53 3.48 -16.53
N SER A 649 36.03 3.22 -17.70
CA SER A 649 37.45 2.85 -17.95
C SER A 649 37.98 3.59 -19.19
N CYS A 650 39.06 4.36 -19.02
CA CYS A 650 39.72 5.06 -20.15
C CYS A 650 40.35 4.09 -21.16
N ILE A 651 40.03 4.26 -22.42
CA ILE A 651 40.58 3.38 -23.45
C ILE A 651 42.04 3.72 -23.84
N PHE A 652 42.43 4.98 -23.72
CA PHE A 652 43.76 5.45 -24.18
C PHE A 652 44.90 5.00 -23.27
N CYS A 653 44.61 4.68 -22.00
CA CYS A 653 45.60 4.20 -21.03
C CYS A 653 45.41 2.72 -20.66
N ASN A 654 44.78 1.94 -21.56
CA ASN A 654 44.48 0.52 -21.34
C ASN A 654 43.78 0.22 -19.99
N GLY A 655 42.88 1.07 -19.58
CA GLY A 655 42.11 0.87 -18.36
C GLY A 655 42.85 1.20 -17.06
N LYS A 656 44.04 1.81 -17.11
CA LYS A 656 44.79 2.22 -15.90
C LYS A 656 44.06 3.31 -15.10
N VAL A 657 43.23 4.13 -15.75
CA VAL A 657 42.42 5.14 -15.13
C VAL A 657 40.96 4.79 -15.23
N THR A 658 40.32 4.63 -14.11
CA THR A 658 38.94 4.15 -13.97
C THR A 658 38.16 4.97 -12.96
N LYS A 659 36.84 4.92 -13.05
CA LYS A 659 35.92 5.65 -12.15
C LYS A 659 34.68 4.81 -11.83
N THR A 660 34.34 4.74 -10.56
CA THR A 660 33.01 4.30 -10.09
C THR A 660 32.12 5.51 -9.86
N GLY A 661 30.87 5.44 -10.27
CA GLY A 661 29.92 6.53 -10.11
C GLY A 661 28.50 6.02 -10.00
N LYS A 662 27.59 6.93 -9.65
CA LYS A 662 26.15 6.66 -9.50
C LYS A 662 25.32 7.68 -10.25
N THR A 663 24.10 7.25 -10.62
CA THR A 663 23.13 8.17 -11.24
C THR A 663 21.69 7.67 -11.07
N ASN A 664 20.75 8.59 -11.01
CA ASN A 664 19.33 8.30 -11.08
C ASN A 664 18.85 8.03 -12.52
N ILE A 665 19.50 8.67 -13.51
CA ILE A 665 19.15 8.54 -14.94
C ILE A 665 20.42 8.22 -15.72
N PHE A 666 20.58 6.96 -16.12
CA PHE A 666 21.81 6.47 -16.71
C PHE A 666 22.16 7.16 -18.03
N ARG A 667 21.22 7.23 -18.98
CA ARG A 667 21.41 7.87 -20.29
C ARG A 667 21.89 9.33 -20.15
N LYS A 668 21.24 10.13 -19.30
CA LYS A 668 21.57 11.52 -19.09
C LYS A 668 22.99 11.70 -18.53
N ARG A 669 23.36 10.88 -17.54
CA ARG A 669 24.71 10.95 -16.93
C ARG A 669 25.81 10.55 -17.89
N MET A 670 25.59 9.53 -18.72
CA MET A 670 26.57 9.11 -19.72
C MET A 670 26.76 10.18 -20.81
N ASN A 671 25.67 10.81 -21.25
CA ASN A 671 25.75 11.93 -22.20
C ASN A 671 26.53 13.12 -21.62
N ASN A 672 26.38 13.42 -20.32
CA ASN A 672 27.18 14.45 -19.66
C ASN A 672 28.68 14.08 -19.69
N HIS A 673 29.07 12.86 -19.28
CA HIS A 673 30.46 12.41 -19.37
C HIS A 673 31.04 12.52 -20.80
N ILE A 674 30.25 12.15 -21.81
CA ILE A 674 30.67 12.27 -23.21
C ILE A 674 30.88 13.75 -23.61
N SER A 675 30.04 14.65 -23.16
CA SER A 675 30.15 16.10 -23.41
C SER A 675 31.37 16.66 -22.69
N ASP A 676 31.52 16.35 -21.40
CA ASP A 676 32.58 16.82 -20.53
C ASP A 676 33.97 16.39 -21.02
N CYS A 677 34.12 15.10 -21.43
CA CYS A 677 35.34 14.61 -22.08
C CYS A 677 35.66 15.34 -23.37
N LYS A 678 34.66 15.74 -24.15
CA LYS A 678 34.88 16.47 -25.41
C LYS A 678 35.28 17.92 -25.17
N SER A 679 34.63 18.64 -24.28
CA SER A 679 34.89 20.06 -24.00
C SER A 679 36.17 20.29 -23.17
N GLY A 680 36.41 19.37 -22.21
CA GLY A 680 37.45 19.55 -21.19
C GLY A 680 37.10 20.60 -20.12
N ASP A 681 35.90 21.17 -20.17
CA ASP A 681 35.39 22.10 -19.19
C ASP A 681 34.62 21.31 -18.12
N THR A 682 35.37 20.73 -17.19
CA THR A 682 34.81 19.86 -16.14
C THR A 682 35.70 19.81 -14.90
N SER A 683 35.09 19.73 -13.73
CA SER A 683 35.78 19.44 -12.47
C SER A 683 35.94 17.93 -12.22
N ASP A 684 35.38 17.11 -13.07
CA ASP A 684 35.45 15.66 -12.94
C ASP A 684 36.83 15.15 -13.42
N LYS A 685 37.59 14.60 -12.48
CA LYS A 685 38.97 14.14 -12.73
C LYS A 685 39.07 13.04 -13.81
N PHE A 686 38.08 12.18 -13.93
CA PHE A 686 38.08 11.15 -14.97
C PHE A 686 37.84 11.76 -16.34
N ASP A 687 36.85 12.66 -16.48
CA ASP A 687 36.51 13.27 -17.74
C ASP A 687 37.65 14.16 -18.22
N LEU A 688 38.32 14.90 -17.30
CA LEU A 688 39.50 15.69 -17.61
C LEU A 688 40.67 14.83 -18.09
N HIS A 689 40.96 13.72 -17.39
CA HIS A 689 42.01 12.77 -17.82
C HIS A 689 41.73 12.20 -19.22
N VAL A 690 40.48 11.83 -19.50
CA VAL A 690 40.11 11.32 -20.85
C VAL A 690 40.31 12.40 -21.89
N HIS A 691 39.95 13.68 -21.59
CA HIS A 691 40.20 14.80 -22.50
C HIS A 691 41.66 15.02 -22.79
N GLU A 692 42.53 15.01 -21.76
CA GLU A 692 43.98 15.10 -21.92
C GLU A 692 44.56 13.94 -22.76
N CYS A 693 44.10 12.71 -22.56
CA CYS A 693 44.48 11.57 -23.37
C CYS A 693 44.08 11.76 -24.84
N MET A 694 42.86 12.25 -25.10
CA MET A 694 42.39 12.54 -26.46
C MET A 694 43.28 13.53 -27.16
N LYS A 695 43.70 14.61 -26.51
CA LYS A 695 44.65 15.60 -27.03
C LYS A 695 46.02 14.96 -27.28
N LYS A 696 46.56 14.25 -26.31
CA LYS A 696 47.90 13.60 -26.41
C LYS A 696 48.02 12.64 -27.57
N HIS A 697 46.95 11.88 -27.81
CA HIS A 697 46.92 10.88 -28.89
C HIS A 697 46.35 11.41 -30.22
N ASN A 698 45.99 12.72 -30.25
CA ASN A 698 45.32 13.37 -31.36
C ASN A 698 44.13 12.56 -31.92
N ASN A 699 43.40 11.91 -31.02
CA ASN A 699 42.31 10.99 -31.36
C ASN A 699 41.03 11.40 -30.69
N PHE A 700 40.07 11.90 -31.45
CA PHE A 700 38.74 12.33 -31.00
C PHE A 700 37.62 11.40 -31.44
N SER A 701 37.96 10.16 -31.95
CA SER A 701 36.97 9.18 -32.35
C SER A 701 36.33 8.48 -31.18
N LYS A 702 35.04 8.24 -31.27
CA LYS A 702 34.24 7.54 -30.25
C LYS A 702 34.36 6.03 -30.36
N PRO A 703 34.34 5.28 -29.27
CA PRO A 703 34.18 5.74 -27.88
C PRO A 703 35.51 6.24 -27.28
N TYR A 704 35.41 7.15 -26.27
CA TYR A 704 36.58 7.66 -25.54
C TYR A 704 36.88 6.83 -24.28
N PHE A 705 35.88 6.16 -23.74
CA PHE A 705 35.93 5.31 -22.57
C PHE A 705 34.96 4.13 -22.74
N LYS A 706 35.20 3.06 -21.99
CA LYS A 706 34.28 1.92 -21.88
C LYS A 706 33.29 2.17 -20.70
N ILE A 707 32.06 1.76 -20.90
CA ILE A 707 30.98 1.88 -19.94
C ILE A 707 30.58 0.48 -19.48
N TYR A 708 30.58 0.27 -18.16
CA TYR A 708 30.08 -0.90 -17.49
C TYR A 708 29.11 -0.55 -16.38
N VAL A 709 28.32 -1.48 -15.91
CA VAL A 709 27.37 -1.25 -14.82
C VAL A 709 27.51 -2.36 -13.78
N TYR A 710 27.72 -1.95 -12.53
CA TYR A 710 27.77 -2.88 -11.42
C TYR A 710 26.38 -3.46 -11.12
N LEU A 711 25.39 -2.56 -10.95
CA LEU A 711 24.03 -2.94 -10.58
C LEU A 711 23.05 -1.78 -10.74
N GLU A 712 21.79 -2.13 -10.89
CA GLU A 712 20.65 -1.25 -10.74
C GLU A 712 20.06 -1.45 -9.33
N VAL A 713 19.69 -0.36 -8.65
CA VAL A 713 19.10 -0.42 -7.32
C VAL A 713 17.63 0.00 -7.35
N SER A 714 16.82 -0.61 -6.50
CA SER A 714 15.38 -0.40 -6.46
C SER A 714 14.94 0.99 -6.00
N HIS A 715 15.84 1.79 -5.41
CA HIS A 715 15.52 3.13 -4.91
C HIS A 715 16.78 4.00 -4.80
N PRO A 716 16.69 5.32 -5.13
CA PRO A 716 17.84 6.25 -5.10
C PRO A 716 18.60 6.29 -3.77
N LYS A 717 17.95 6.04 -2.64
CA LYS A 717 18.59 6.01 -1.32
C LYS A 717 19.74 4.99 -1.19
N PHE A 718 19.73 3.96 -2.04
CA PHE A 718 20.75 2.91 -2.03
C PHE A 718 21.97 3.26 -2.90
N LEU A 719 21.89 4.25 -3.77
CA LEU A 719 22.98 4.59 -4.69
C LEU A 719 24.27 4.96 -3.96
N ILE A 720 24.19 5.83 -2.94
CA ILE A 720 25.37 6.24 -2.16
C ILE A 720 25.97 5.06 -1.38
N PRO A 721 25.19 4.29 -0.60
CA PRO A 721 25.73 3.15 0.12
C PRO A 721 26.40 2.08 -0.76
N TYR A 722 25.84 1.83 -1.95
CA TYR A 722 26.47 0.88 -2.88
C TYR A 722 27.72 1.45 -3.54
N GLU A 723 27.71 2.72 -3.94
CA GLU A 723 28.91 3.39 -4.45
C GLU A 723 30.04 3.39 -3.39
N ASP A 724 29.72 3.78 -2.14
CA ASP A 724 30.70 3.76 -1.04
C ASP A 724 31.23 2.34 -0.77
N HIS A 725 30.37 1.32 -0.81
CA HIS A 725 30.79 -0.08 -0.63
C HIS A 725 31.75 -0.54 -1.75
N LEU A 726 31.53 -0.10 -2.98
CA LEU A 726 32.40 -0.43 -4.10
C LEU A 726 33.73 0.35 -4.03
N HIS A 727 33.72 1.60 -3.57
CA HIS A 727 34.93 2.38 -3.31
C HIS A 727 35.80 1.77 -2.21
N THR A 728 35.22 1.26 -1.13
CA THR A 728 36.00 0.60 -0.04
C THR A 728 36.72 -0.66 -0.50
N ARG A 729 36.30 -1.28 -1.61
CA ARG A 729 36.97 -2.41 -2.24
C ARG A 729 38.05 -2.01 -3.25
N ASN A 730 38.36 -0.71 -3.36
CA ASN A 730 39.37 -0.17 -4.32
C ASN A 730 39.14 -0.56 -5.79
N PHE A 731 37.88 -0.65 -6.20
CA PHE A 731 37.51 -1.04 -7.57
C PHE A 731 37.80 0.04 -8.63
N ASP A 732 38.23 1.26 -8.22
CA ASP A 732 38.60 2.31 -9.15
C ASP A 732 39.91 3.02 -8.76
N THR A 733 40.48 3.78 -9.69
CA THR A 733 41.77 4.44 -9.53
C THR A 733 41.68 5.94 -9.22
N ILE A 734 40.58 6.60 -9.54
CA ILE A 734 40.42 8.06 -9.43
C ILE A 734 39.60 8.49 -8.20
N SER A 735 38.64 7.70 -7.81
CA SER A 735 37.68 8.11 -6.75
C SER A 735 38.17 7.86 -5.33
N LYS A 736 39.46 7.64 -5.10
CA LYS A 736 40.03 7.50 -3.75
C LYS A 736 39.67 8.74 -2.92
N ARG A 737 38.54 8.68 -2.20
CA ARG A 737 38.30 9.58 -1.09
C ARG A 737 39.30 9.25 0.01
N LYS A 738 40.11 10.24 0.42
CA LYS A 738 40.88 10.11 1.67
C LYS A 738 39.87 9.75 2.78
N VAL A 739 40.00 8.56 3.36
CA VAL A 739 39.25 8.09 4.52
C VAL A 739 39.57 8.94 5.70
#